data_00235eb5ceeed4c079b5e192ce413d6e
#
_entry.id   00235eb5ceeed4c079b5e192ce413d6e
#
_cell.length_a   1.000
_cell.length_b   1.000
_cell.length_c   1.000
_cell.angle_alpha   90.00
_cell.angle_beta   90.00
_cell.angle_gamma   90.00
#
_symmetry.space_group_name_H-M   'P 1'
#
loop_
_entity.id
_entity.type
_entity.pdbx_description
1 polymer ?
#
loop_
_entity_poly.entity_id
_entity_poly.type
_entity_poly.pdbx_seq_one_letter_code
_entity_poly.pdbx_strand_id
1 'polypeptide(L)'
;MPYPRAKCAIQKLRKMRLPAGNRCRPFGRTALATFILFAARAMAQVEYVDHTIGNIGILLEPTRPTVYLPNSMIRVYPIREDATSDRISSFPLTISSHRMEELFSIMPGENTAAAAYDQEKTTPYYYSTRFDESLIQTEFSPTERCGYFRFRFPHGHASITLANRQPGSLQVAEGTVVSGEERFSGMKAFVYGEFSERMKLHATTDGDESRVRATSEDARAIEFRYGISFISVEQAKDNLRREIPAWDFDRVRDAAKVRWNETLGAIVVEGGTEAQRKVFYTALYRSSERMIDITEYGRYYSAFDHQVHEDTRPFYVDNWLWDTYRALEPLQTLLHPDMEADKIQSYVRMYQQSGVMPTFAILAGNYACMNGNHSAPWFADAWFKGVRNFDLQTAYDGVRKRSLEITLLPWRLDPKGPLDDFYAAHGYMPALRPGEKETDPHVHPFEKRQPVPVTLENSFDDWNIAQLARVLHKPEDEKLFLRKAANYRNLFREDKGLMWPKDAEGKWIEPLDPKFDGGMGGRDYYDENNAYTYTWDVMHDVNGLVALMGGTAKAEANLDQLFREQSDRSKYAFQAKFPDSTSMAGEFSMGNEPSFAIPYIYNRLGAPWKTQKRIRMLLETFFPDTLQGIPGDEDGGGMSAFVVFSMLGFYPATTGIPAYDVGSPIFDKATIHLKNGKDFVIVAHGTSHDNKYVQSLRLNGHELNQVWFRHADIADGGVLDVTMGDMPNMQLGATTTAYPPDSLTVRPEDYAVETLAH
;
A
#
# COMPACT_ATOMS: atom_id res chain seq x y z
N MET A 1 19.93 45.81 -11.10
CA MET A 1 19.46 45.95 -12.47
C MET A 1 18.17 45.15 -12.59
N PRO A 2 17.03 45.75 -12.91
CA PRO A 2 15.73 45.04 -12.91
C PRO A 2 15.44 44.42 -14.27
N TYR A 3 14.89 43.23 -14.26
CA TYR A 3 14.37 42.53 -15.44
C TYR A 3 13.02 43.11 -15.89
N PRO A 4 12.75 43.21 -17.18
CA PRO A 4 11.51 43.80 -17.70
C PRO A 4 10.36 42.79 -17.70
N ARG A 5 9.16 43.31 -17.36
CA ARG A 5 7.88 42.65 -17.38
C ARG A 5 7.44 42.26 -18.79
N ALA A 6 7.13 40.98 -18.99
CA ALA A 6 6.44 40.51 -20.19
C ALA A 6 4.95 40.91 -20.16
N LYS A 7 4.63 42.00 -20.85
CA LYS A 7 3.27 42.34 -21.29
C LYS A 7 3.25 42.26 -22.81
N CYS A 8 2.82 41.12 -23.37
CA CYS A 8 2.34 41.08 -24.76
C CYS A 8 1.88 39.67 -25.15
N ALA A 9 0.67 39.29 -24.84
CA ALA A 9 0.01 38.11 -25.45
C ALA A 9 -1.54 38.13 -25.44
N ILE A 10 -2.19 39.25 -25.05
CA ILE A 10 -3.67 39.29 -24.95
C ILE A 10 -4.35 40.11 -26.09
N GLN A 11 -3.63 40.52 -27.10
CA GLN A 11 -4.19 41.44 -28.13
C GLN A 11 -4.41 40.80 -29.52
N LYS A 12 -4.33 39.52 -29.74
CA LYS A 12 -4.48 38.89 -31.07
C LYS A 12 -5.71 38.00 -31.29
N LEU A 13 -6.65 37.94 -30.37
CA LEU A 13 -7.88 37.14 -30.51
C LEU A 13 -9.18 37.95 -30.73
N ARG A 14 -9.06 39.19 -31.24
CA ARG A 14 -10.24 40.08 -31.42
C ARG A 14 -10.57 40.40 -32.87
N LYS A 15 -10.26 39.57 -33.84
CA LYS A 15 -10.75 39.77 -35.24
C LYS A 15 -10.91 38.44 -35.97
N MET A 16 -11.96 37.67 -35.62
CA MET A 16 -12.57 36.72 -36.57
C MET A 16 -14.09 36.87 -36.47
N ARG A 17 -14.68 37.52 -37.48
CA ARG A 17 -16.14 37.54 -37.69
C ARG A 17 -16.53 36.24 -38.38
N LEU A 18 -17.43 35.49 -37.74
CA LEU A 18 -18.18 34.40 -38.36
C LEU A 18 -19.50 34.91 -38.94
N PRO A 19 -19.96 34.42 -40.11
CA PRO A 19 -21.20 34.82 -40.71
C PRO A 19 -22.41 34.24 -39.98
N ALA A 20 -23.49 35.00 -39.94
CA ALA A 20 -24.76 34.64 -39.32
C ALA A 20 -25.51 33.58 -40.14
N GLY A 21 -26.05 32.56 -39.47
CA GLY A 21 -27.03 31.64 -40.06
C GLY A 21 -27.22 30.32 -39.30
N ASN A 22 -28.38 30.24 -38.65
CA ASN A 22 -29.11 29.11 -38.16
C ASN A 22 -29.05 28.76 -36.66
N ARG A 23 -30.23 28.91 -36.07
CA ARG A 23 -30.56 28.60 -34.68
C ARG A 23 -30.47 27.11 -34.42
N CYS A 24 -29.50 26.72 -33.55
CA CYS A 24 -29.54 25.46 -32.82
C CYS A 24 -29.46 25.72 -31.31
N ARG A 25 -30.24 24.98 -30.55
CA ARG A 25 -30.51 25.12 -29.12
C ARG A 25 -29.21 24.98 -28.26
N PRO A 26 -29.13 25.64 -27.11
CA PRO A 26 -27.90 25.73 -26.31
C PRO A 26 -27.82 24.58 -25.30
N PHE A 27 -27.42 23.39 -25.71
CA PHE A 27 -27.12 22.26 -24.78
C PHE A 27 -25.68 21.73 -24.83
N GLY A 28 -24.83 22.32 -25.69
CA GLY A 28 -23.48 21.76 -25.91
C GLY A 28 -22.30 22.57 -25.35
N ARG A 29 -22.53 23.81 -24.89
CA ARG A 29 -21.41 24.69 -24.52
C ARG A 29 -20.97 24.60 -23.04
N THR A 30 -21.85 24.23 -22.13
CA THR A 30 -21.52 24.10 -20.70
C THR A 30 -20.77 22.80 -20.42
N ALA A 31 -21.14 21.68 -21.06
CA ALA A 31 -20.47 20.40 -20.89
C ALA A 31 -19.02 20.41 -21.43
N LEU A 32 -18.79 21.05 -22.60
CA LEU A 32 -17.47 21.09 -23.20
C LEU A 32 -16.51 22.04 -22.43
N ALA A 33 -17.01 23.14 -21.89
CA ALA A 33 -16.21 24.06 -21.06
C ALA A 33 -15.88 23.44 -19.68
N THR A 34 -16.80 22.65 -19.10
CA THR A 34 -16.58 21.92 -17.85
C THR A 34 -15.60 20.77 -18.05
N PHE A 35 -15.67 20.03 -19.17
CA PHE A 35 -14.73 18.96 -19.49
C PHE A 35 -13.30 19.46 -19.75
N ILE A 36 -13.15 20.61 -20.44
CA ILE A 36 -11.84 21.23 -20.68
C ILE A 36 -11.27 21.83 -19.38
N LEU A 37 -12.08 22.37 -18.47
CA LEU A 37 -11.63 22.84 -17.15
C LEU A 37 -11.26 21.67 -16.22
N PHE A 38 -11.96 20.54 -16.30
CA PHE A 38 -11.62 19.32 -15.55
C PHE A 38 -10.31 18.70 -16.06
N ALA A 39 -10.11 18.58 -17.38
CA ALA A 39 -8.87 18.07 -17.95
C ALA A 39 -7.66 18.98 -17.62
N ALA A 40 -7.84 20.31 -17.61
CA ALA A 40 -6.77 21.24 -17.25
C ALA A 40 -6.41 21.23 -15.74
N ARG A 41 -7.36 20.89 -14.83
CA ARG A 41 -7.09 20.73 -13.41
C ARG A 41 -6.47 19.35 -13.08
N ALA A 42 -6.86 18.30 -13.76
CA ALA A 42 -6.30 16.95 -13.57
C ALA A 42 -4.81 16.86 -14.01
N MET A 43 -4.34 17.74 -14.88
CA MET A 43 -2.96 17.69 -15.41
C MET A 43 -1.87 18.22 -14.45
N ALA A 44 -2.22 18.68 -13.24
CA ALA A 44 -1.26 19.30 -12.33
C ALA A 44 -0.76 18.38 -11.20
N GLN A 45 -1.50 17.33 -10.83
CA GLN A 45 -1.20 16.53 -9.62
C GLN A 45 0.09 15.72 -9.75
N VAL A 46 0.36 15.14 -10.91
CA VAL A 46 1.56 14.33 -11.15
C VAL A 46 2.88 15.13 -11.00
N GLU A 47 2.83 16.43 -11.13
CA GLU A 47 4.01 17.30 -10.95
C GLU A 47 4.42 17.46 -9.47
N TYR A 48 3.55 17.09 -8.53
CA TYR A 48 3.86 17.08 -7.10
C TYR A 48 4.48 15.77 -6.65
N VAL A 49 4.42 14.69 -7.42
CA VAL A 49 5.01 13.41 -7.03
C VAL A 49 6.53 13.50 -7.04
N ASP A 50 7.13 13.22 -5.90
CA ASP A 50 8.57 13.19 -5.71
C ASP A 50 9.00 11.78 -5.27
N HIS A 51 9.57 11.01 -6.22
CA HIS A 51 10.02 9.64 -6.00
C HIS A 51 11.15 9.51 -4.99
N THR A 52 11.85 10.61 -4.68
CA THR A 52 13.01 10.57 -3.78
C THR A 52 12.60 10.56 -2.30
N ILE A 53 11.37 10.96 -1.98
CA ILE A 53 10.86 10.91 -0.61
C ILE A 53 10.90 9.46 -0.10
N GLY A 54 11.65 9.22 0.98
CA GLY A 54 11.73 7.91 1.63
C GLY A 54 12.72 6.93 0.99
N ASN A 55 13.59 7.36 0.06
CA ASN A 55 14.58 6.47 -0.55
C ASN A 55 15.77 6.16 0.39
N ILE A 56 15.84 6.76 1.56
CA ILE A 56 16.85 6.49 2.58
C ILE A 56 16.16 6.26 3.92
N GLY A 57 16.31 5.08 4.48
CA GLY A 57 15.94 4.73 5.84
C GLY A 57 17.16 4.55 6.74
N ILE A 58 16.92 4.27 8.02
CA ILE A 58 18.01 4.04 9.00
C ILE A 58 18.72 2.71 8.72
N LEU A 59 17.99 1.66 8.44
CA LEU A 59 18.52 0.31 8.16
C LEU A 59 17.90 -0.32 6.90
N LEU A 60 16.81 0.24 6.41
CA LEU A 60 16.08 -0.25 5.25
C LEU A 60 16.06 0.84 4.17
N GLU A 61 15.87 0.44 2.93
CA GLU A 61 15.51 1.34 1.83
C GLU A 61 13.98 1.31 1.70
N PRO A 62 13.24 2.25 2.33
CA PRO A 62 11.79 2.17 2.43
C PRO A 62 11.09 2.19 1.08
N THR A 63 11.67 2.94 0.14
CA THR A 63 11.12 3.09 -1.22
C THR A 63 12.23 3.18 -2.25
N ARG A 64 11.88 2.95 -3.51
CA ARG A 64 12.74 3.12 -4.69
C ARG A 64 12.10 4.08 -5.69
N PRO A 65 12.88 4.75 -6.56
CA PRO A 65 12.33 5.63 -7.59
C PRO A 65 11.73 4.83 -8.75
N THR A 66 10.74 4.00 -8.44
CA THR A 66 10.10 3.07 -9.39
C THR A 66 9.21 3.82 -10.37
N VAL A 67 9.29 3.50 -11.65
CA VAL A 67 8.43 4.01 -12.71
C VAL A 67 7.48 2.90 -13.15
N TYR A 68 6.18 3.14 -13.04
CA TYR A 68 5.12 2.16 -13.35
C TYR A 68 3.81 2.87 -13.72
N LEU A 69 2.81 2.16 -14.22
CA LEU A 69 1.42 2.62 -14.26
C LEU A 69 0.62 2.07 -13.07
N PRO A 70 -0.47 2.71 -12.67
CA PRO A 70 -1.29 2.24 -11.57
C PRO A 70 -1.65 0.76 -11.72
N ASN A 71 -1.29 -0.05 -10.70
CA ASN A 71 -1.58 -1.48 -10.62
C ASN A 71 -1.02 -2.32 -11.79
N SER A 72 0.07 -1.91 -12.44
CA SER A 72 0.60 -2.55 -13.65
C SER A 72 1.67 -3.61 -13.38
N MET A 73 1.91 -4.48 -14.38
CA MET A 73 2.96 -5.49 -14.33
C MET A 73 4.37 -4.90 -14.44
N ILE A 74 4.54 -3.77 -15.12
CA ILE A 74 5.85 -3.17 -15.39
C ILE A 74 6.21 -2.20 -14.28
N ARG A 75 7.31 -2.51 -13.57
CA ARG A 75 7.88 -1.70 -12.51
C ARG A 75 9.40 -1.64 -12.71
N VAL A 76 9.93 -0.47 -13.04
CA VAL A 76 11.33 -0.27 -13.41
C VAL A 76 11.96 0.84 -12.58
N TYR A 77 13.15 0.58 -12.08
CA TYR A 77 14.00 1.54 -11.37
C TYR A 77 15.47 1.28 -11.70
N PRO A 78 16.40 2.25 -11.48
CA PRO A 78 17.82 1.97 -11.63
C PRO A 78 18.31 1.04 -10.50
N ILE A 79 18.94 -0.08 -10.86
CA ILE A 79 19.57 -0.97 -9.87
C ILE A 79 20.87 -0.34 -9.40
N ARG A 80 20.91 -0.02 -8.12
CA ARG A 80 22.06 0.59 -7.43
C ARG A 80 22.11 0.08 -5.99
N GLU A 81 23.22 0.30 -5.31
CA GLU A 81 23.41 -0.17 -3.93
C GLU A 81 22.38 0.45 -2.98
N ASP A 82 22.19 1.76 -3.07
CA ASP A 82 21.16 2.53 -2.39
C ASP A 82 20.94 3.90 -3.07
N ALA A 83 20.08 4.74 -2.51
CA ALA A 83 19.80 6.07 -3.06
C ALA A 83 20.98 7.04 -3.05
N THR A 84 22.06 6.74 -2.33
CA THR A 84 23.28 7.56 -2.27
C THR A 84 24.35 7.11 -3.25
N SER A 85 24.17 5.95 -3.88
CA SER A 85 25.12 5.42 -4.87
C SER A 85 25.16 6.29 -6.12
N ASP A 86 26.36 6.65 -6.54
CA ASP A 86 26.61 7.37 -7.78
C ASP A 86 26.73 6.43 -9.01
N ARG A 87 26.40 5.13 -8.84
CA ARG A 87 26.54 4.12 -9.88
C ARG A 87 25.25 3.32 -10.09
N ILE A 88 24.92 3.11 -11.35
CA ILE A 88 23.84 2.22 -11.79
C ILE A 88 24.47 0.97 -12.41
N SER A 89 24.03 -0.21 -11.98
CA SER A 89 24.49 -1.49 -12.53
C SER A 89 23.64 -1.96 -13.72
N SER A 90 22.33 -1.71 -13.70
CA SER A 90 21.40 -2.01 -14.81
C SER A 90 19.99 -1.48 -14.48
N PHE A 91 19.03 -1.77 -15.37
CA PHE A 91 17.61 -1.57 -15.16
C PHE A 91 16.91 -2.93 -15.28
N PRO A 92 16.07 -3.35 -14.32
CA PRO A 92 15.24 -4.54 -14.52
C PRO A 92 14.20 -4.25 -15.60
N LEU A 93 13.70 -5.27 -16.30
CA LEU A 93 12.56 -5.09 -17.19
C LEU A 93 11.24 -5.13 -16.43
N THR A 94 11.21 -5.81 -15.30
CA THR A 94 10.19 -5.70 -14.23
C THR A 94 10.72 -6.36 -12.94
N ILE A 95 9.90 -6.35 -11.88
CA ILE A 95 10.17 -7.04 -10.61
C ILE A 95 9.00 -7.93 -10.23
N SER A 96 9.26 -8.96 -9.43
CA SER A 96 8.19 -9.83 -8.90
C SER A 96 7.41 -9.17 -7.77
N SER A 97 8.09 -8.48 -6.86
CA SER A 97 7.54 -7.67 -5.79
C SER A 97 8.61 -6.75 -5.22
N HIS A 98 8.23 -5.82 -4.31
CA HIS A 98 9.18 -4.99 -3.58
C HIS A 98 10.20 -5.85 -2.81
N ARG A 99 11.50 -5.53 -2.94
CA ARG A 99 12.62 -6.27 -2.32
C ARG A 99 12.74 -7.75 -2.69
N MET A 100 12.01 -8.18 -3.72
CA MET A 100 12.10 -9.54 -4.25
C MET A 100 12.84 -9.56 -5.58
N GLU A 101 12.60 -10.59 -6.38
CA GLU A 101 13.37 -10.83 -7.59
C GLU A 101 13.17 -9.73 -8.64
N GLU A 102 14.27 -9.23 -9.15
CA GLU A 102 14.34 -8.47 -10.38
C GLU A 102 14.36 -9.45 -11.57
N LEU A 103 13.56 -9.14 -12.59
CA LEU A 103 13.38 -10.01 -13.75
C LEU A 103 13.96 -9.35 -15.00
N PHE A 104 14.85 -10.08 -15.67
CA PHE A 104 15.66 -9.60 -16.77
C PHE A 104 16.35 -8.26 -16.44
N SER A 105 17.29 -7.86 -17.28
CA SER A 105 17.90 -6.54 -17.14
C SER A 105 18.40 -6.02 -18.46
N ILE A 106 18.53 -4.69 -18.54
CA ILE A 106 19.10 -3.99 -19.69
C ILE A 106 20.10 -2.94 -19.19
N MET A 107 21.24 -2.83 -19.87
CA MET A 107 22.26 -1.82 -19.59
C MET A 107 22.91 -1.34 -20.90
N PRO A 108 22.95 -0.03 -21.18
CA PRO A 108 23.70 0.51 -22.30
C PRO A 108 25.19 0.65 -21.95
N GLY A 109 26.05 0.57 -22.95
CA GLY A 109 27.49 0.71 -22.85
C GLY A 109 28.24 -0.61 -23.15
N GLU A 110 29.55 -0.49 -23.26
CA GLU A 110 30.41 -1.67 -23.57
C GLU A 110 30.73 -2.48 -22.30
N ASN A 111 30.80 -1.83 -21.18
CA ASN A 111 31.11 -2.43 -19.88
C ASN A 111 29.83 -2.82 -19.16
N THR A 112 29.80 -4.04 -18.60
CA THR A 112 28.69 -4.52 -17.74
C THR A 112 28.88 -4.18 -16.27
N ALA A 113 29.97 -3.49 -15.90
CA ALA A 113 30.16 -2.99 -14.55
C ALA A 113 29.25 -1.78 -14.28
N ALA A 114 28.97 -1.54 -13.01
CA ALA A 114 28.21 -0.37 -12.59
C ALA A 114 28.87 0.93 -13.08
N ALA A 115 28.12 1.81 -13.72
CA ALA A 115 28.58 3.05 -14.33
C ALA A 115 28.11 4.28 -13.54
N ALA A 116 28.99 5.25 -13.39
CA ALA A 116 28.66 6.55 -12.79
C ALA A 116 27.65 7.31 -13.67
N TYR A 117 26.76 8.05 -13.05
CA TYR A 117 25.67 8.75 -13.73
C TYR A 117 25.37 10.13 -13.13
N ASP A 118 24.74 10.98 -13.93
CA ASP A 118 24.29 12.30 -13.56
C ASP A 118 22.98 12.66 -14.29
N GLN A 119 22.41 13.80 -13.96
CA GLN A 119 21.19 14.33 -14.58
C GLN A 119 20.00 13.36 -14.49
N GLU A 120 19.90 12.65 -13.38
CA GLU A 120 18.77 11.78 -13.13
C GLU A 120 17.46 12.61 -13.05
N LYS A 121 16.46 12.13 -13.76
CA LYS A 121 15.10 12.63 -13.68
C LYS A 121 14.15 11.45 -13.57
N THR A 122 13.40 11.40 -12.48
CA THR A 122 12.39 10.37 -12.25
C THR A 122 11.02 10.99 -12.01
N THR A 123 10.00 10.41 -12.60
CA THR A 123 8.60 10.77 -12.44
C THR A 123 7.77 9.46 -12.46
N PRO A 124 6.51 9.45 -12.05
CA PRO A 124 5.68 8.24 -12.10
C PRO A 124 5.64 7.51 -13.46
N TYR A 125 5.84 8.24 -14.54
CA TYR A 125 5.64 7.79 -15.90
C TYR A 125 6.89 7.83 -16.79
N TYR A 126 8.02 8.36 -16.26
CA TYR A 126 9.22 8.58 -17.06
C TYR A 126 10.47 8.62 -16.19
N TYR A 127 11.50 7.97 -16.67
CA TYR A 127 12.86 8.02 -16.14
C TYR A 127 13.84 8.49 -17.19
N SER A 128 14.85 9.25 -16.81
CA SER A 128 16.04 9.51 -17.64
C SER A 128 17.29 9.74 -16.80
N THR A 129 18.43 9.35 -17.37
CA THR A 129 19.76 9.63 -16.82
C THR A 129 20.80 9.72 -17.92
N ARG A 130 21.94 10.29 -17.61
CA ARG A 130 23.14 10.29 -18.46
C ARG A 130 24.31 9.64 -17.73
N PHE A 131 24.96 8.67 -18.35
CA PHE A 131 26.16 8.05 -17.84
C PHE A 131 27.38 8.94 -18.06
N ASP A 132 28.23 9.16 -17.04
CA ASP A 132 29.27 10.19 -17.04
C ASP A 132 30.38 9.91 -18.06
N GLU A 133 30.95 8.70 -18.07
CA GLU A 133 32.09 8.35 -18.92
C GLU A 133 31.68 8.17 -20.39
N SER A 134 30.56 7.54 -20.64
CA SER A 134 30.08 7.23 -21.98
C SER A 134 29.22 8.33 -22.59
N LEU A 135 28.72 9.26 -21.78
CA LEU A 135 27.73 10.28 -22.14
C LEU A 135 26.45 9.73 -22.76
N ILE A 136 26.20 8.42 -22.57
CA ILE A 136 24.97 7.77 -23.06
C ILE A 136 23.79 8.30 -22.26
N GLN A 137 22.79 8.81 -22.94
CA GLN A 137 21.50 9.15 -22.33
C GLN A 137 20.57 7.95 -22.42
N THR A 138 19.97 7.59 -21.31
CA THR A 138 18.97 6.52 -21.17
C THR A 138 17.65 7.12 -20.75
N GLU A 139 16.56 6.74 -21.42
CA GLU A 139 15.21 7.14 -21.13
C GLU A 139 14.32 5.90 -21.06
N PHE A 140 13.30 5.91 -20.18
CA PHE A 140 12.34 4.83 -20.02
C PHE A 140 10.92 5.36 -19.79
N SER A 141 9.92 4.64 -20.34
CA SER A 141 8.50 4.84 -20.02
C SER A 141 7.73 3.52 -20.14
N PRO A 142 6.78 3.23 -19.22
CA PRO A 142 6.02 1.99 -19.19
C PRO A 142 4.66 2.10 -19.87
N THR A 143 4.11 0.93 -20.21
CA THR A 143 2.68 0.67 -20.33
C THR A 143 2.27 -0.39 -19.27
N GLU A 144 1.08 -0.97 -19.35
CA GLU A 144 0.63 -1.93 -18.34
C GLU A 144 1.45 -3.21 -18.29
N ARG A 145 1.82 -3.76 -19.48
CA ARG A 145 2.56 -5.04 -19.64
C ARG A 145 3.83 -4.91 -20.45
N CYS A 146 4.16 -3.68 -20.89
CA CYS A 146 5.28 -3.42 -21.78
C CYS A 146 6.10 -2.23 -21.29
N GLY A 147 7.38 -2.22 -21.68
CA GLY A 147 8.26 -1.10 -21.42
C GLY A 147 8.98 -0.62 -22.67
N TYR A 148 9.41 0.62 -22.65
CA TYR A 148 10.05 1.28 -23.75
C TYR A 148 11.27 2.05 -23.32
N PHE A 149 12.46 1.63 -23.76
CA PHE A 149 13.73 2.33 -23.57
C PHE A 149 14.12 3.09 -24.82
N ARG A 150 14.73 4.27 -24.64
CA ARG A 150 15.39 5.05 -25.69
C ARG A 150 16.80 5.39 -25.23
N PHE A 151 17.81 5.04 -26.03
CA PHE A 151 19.22 5.28 -25.77
C PHE A 151 19.79 6.22 -26.82
N ARG A 152 20.61 7.19 -26.40
CA ARG A 152 21.35 8.09 -27.30
C ARG A 152 22.83 7.94 -27.05
N PHE A 153 23.58 7.64 -28.13
CA PHE A 153 25.02 7.39 -28.16
C PHE A 153 25.72 8.55 -28.84
N PRO A 154 26.31 9.51 -28.10
CA PRO A 154 26.83 10.74 -28.69
C PRO A 154 28.00 10.53 -29.66
N HIS A 155 28.75 9.45 -29.46
CA HIS A 155 29.94 9.11 -30.29
C HIS A 155 29.67 8.14 -31.44
N GLY A 156 28.39 7.76 -31.69
CA GLY A 156 28.10 6.59 -32.50
C GLY A 156 28.48 5.32 -31.69
N HIS A 157 28.53 4.16 -32.26
CA HIS A 157 28.97 2.96 -31.57
C HIS A 157 28.03 2.53 -30.43
N ALA A 158 26.82 2.14 -30.79
CA ALA A 158 25.84 1.68 -29.82
C ALA A 158 26.21 0.27 -29.32
N SER A 159 26.15 0.10 -28.01
CA SER A 159 26.25 -1.20 -27.33
C SER A 159 25.20 -1.26 -26.23
N ILE A 160 24.39 -2.31 -26.19
CA ILE A 160 23.37 -2.57 -25.23
C ILE A 160 23.45 -4.03 -24.80
N THR A 161 23.44 -4.29 -23.49
CA THR A 161 23.43 -5.66 -22.96
C THR A 161 22.09 -5.94 -22.30
N LEU A 162 21.42 -7.01 -22.73
CA LEU A 162 20.34 -7.64 -21.99
C LEU A 162 20.88 -8.87 -21.28
N ALA A 163 20.41 -9.12 -20.07
CA ALA A 163 20.77 -10.31 -19.30
C ALA A 163 19.57 -10.81 -18.51
N ASN A 164 19.57 -12.11 -18.25
CA ASN A 164 18.67 -12.62 -17.22
C ASN A 164 19.20 -12.27 -15.81
N ARG A 165 18.29 -12.11 -14.88
CA ARG A 165 18.57 -11.86 -13.45
C ARG A 165 18.37 -13.13 -12.63
N GLN A 166 17.47 -13.98 -13.08
CA GLN A 166 17.15 -15.27 -12.51
C GLN A 166 17.56 -16.39 -13.48
N PRO A 167 17.67 -17.65 -13.04
CA PRO A 167 18.01 -18.75 -13.94
C PRO A 167 17.10 -18.80 -15.18
N GLY A 168 17.68 -18.76 -16.37
CA GLY A 168 16.88 -18.68 -17.61
C GLY A 168 17.70 -18.68 -18.89
N SER A 169 17.06 -18.26 -19.98
CA SER A 169 17.72 -18.18 -21.30
C SER A 169 17.21 -16.99 -22.10
N LEU A 170 18.11 -16.41 -22.89
CA LEU A 170 17.79 -15.39 -23.89
C LEU A 170 18.16 -15.91 -25.28
N GLN A 171 17.33 -15.65 -26.27
CA GLN A 171 17.48 -16.02 -27.66
C GLN A 171 17.38 -14.79 -28.55
N VAL A 172 17.99 -14.88 -29.75
CA VAL A 172 18.03 -13.80 -30.73
C VAL A 172 17.48 -14.25 -32.08
N ALA A 173 16.75 -13.37 -32.75
CA ALA A 173 16.23 -13.62 -34.09
C ALA A 173 16.23 -12.35 -34.94
N GLU A 174 16.35 -12.50 -36.26
CA GLU A 174 16.19 -11.45 -37.29
C GLU A 174 17.10 -10.21 -37.14
N GLY A 175 18.09 -10.22 -36.25
CA GLY A 175 19.00 -9.10 -35.99
C GLY A 175 18.33 -7.90 -35.27
N THR A 176 17.09 -8.04 -34.85
CA THR A 176 16.33 -7.01 -34.07
C THR A 176 15.60 -7.55 -32.87
N VAL A 177 15.39 -8.87 -32.77
CA VAL A 177 14.54 -9.50 -31.77
C VAL A 177 15.36 -10.19 -30.69
N VAL A 178 14.99 -9.96 -29.44
CA VAL A 178 15.44 -10.73 -28.28
C VAL A 178 14.21 -11.29 -27.57
N SER A 179 14.26 -12.59 -27.25
CA SER A 179 13.19 -13.24 -26.48
C SER A 179 13.81 -14.21 -25.48
N GLY A 180 13.04 -14.59 -24.44
CA GLY A 180 13.56 -15.52 -23.46
C GLY A 180 12.63 -15.79 -22.29
N GLU A 181 13.13 -16.60 -21.36
CA GLU A 181 12.43 -16.91 -20.12
C GLU A 181 13.39 -16.90 -18.93
N GLU A 182 12.83 -16.60 -17.74
CA GLU A 182 13.46 -16.75 -16.43
C GLU A 182 12.58 -17.56 -15.50
N ARG A 183 13.20 -18.25 -14.55
CA ARG A 183 12.53 -19.00 -13.47
C ARG A 183 12.81 -18.33 -12.14
N PHE A 184 11.76 -18.00 -11.42
CA PHE A 184 11.84 -17.37 -10.10
C PHE A 184 10.75 -17.95 -9.18
N SER A 185 11.11 -18.27 -7.96
CA SER A 185 10.19 -18.76 -6.91
C SER A 185 9.16 -19.80 -7.40
N GLY A 186 9.56 -20.72 -8.29
CA GLY A 186 8.70 -21.77 -8.88
C GLY A 186 7.83 -21.33 -10.05
N MET A 187 7.95 -20.10 -10.50
CA MET A 187 7.20 -19.50 -11.60
C MET A 187 8.13 -19.18 -12.80
N LYS A 188 7.57 -18.84 -13.96
CA LYS A 188 8.29 -18.34 -15.12
C LYS A 188 7.84 -16.92 -15.48
N ALA A 189 8.81 -16.10 -15.90
CA ALA A 189 8.58 -14.88 -16.62
C ALA A 189 9.13 -15.01 -18.05
N PHE A 190 8.44 -14.42 -19.01
CA PHE A 190 8.79 -14.43 -20.41
C PHE A 190 8.95 -13.00 -20.92
N VAL A 191 9.96 -12.80 -21.78
CA VAL A 191 10.20 -11.52 -22.44
C VAL A 191 10.21 -11.69 -23.94
N TYR A 192 9.65 -10.71 -24.64
CA TYR A 192 9.81 -10.49 -26.07
C TYR A 192 10.11 -9.01 -26.32
N GLY A 193 11.24 -8.70 -26.93
CA GLY A 193 11.67 -7.33 -27.19
C GLY A 193 12.22 -7.14 -28.59
N GLU A 194 12.10 -5.91 -29.10
CA GLU A 194 12.54 -5.51 -30.43
C GLU A 194 13.41 -4.25 -30.34
N PHE A 195 14.48 -4.20 -31.13
CA PHE A 195 15.26 -2.99 -31.39
C PHE A 195 14.71 -2.24 -32.60
N SER A 196 14.75 -0.91 -32.58
CA SER A 196 14.28 -0.04 -33.68
C SER A 196 15.07 -0.17 -34.95
N GLU A 197 16.30 -0.64 -34.83
CA GLU A 197 17.24 -0.83 -35.96
C GLU A 197 17.91 -2.22 -35.91
N ARG A 198 18.44 -2.66 -37.04
CA ARG A 198 19.18 -3.92 -37.12
C ARG A 198 20.51 -3.81 -36.37
N MET A 199 20.70 -4.67 -35.37
CA MET A 199 21.88 -4.74 -34.52
C MET A 199 22.69 -6.04 -34.83
N LYS A 200 23.97 -6.02 -34.53
CA LYS A 200 24.75 -7.27 -34.40
C LYS A 200 24.43 -7.87 -33.04
N LEU A 201 23.62 -8.92 -33.00
CA LEU A 201 23.22 -9.60 -31.78
C LEU A 201 24.15 -10.78 -31.50
N HIS A 202 24.77 -10.79 -30.33
CA HIS A 202 25.63 -11.87 -29.85
C HIS A 202 25.08 -12.41 -28.53
N ALA A 203 24.54 -13.63 -28.56
CA ALA A 203 24.06 -14.32 -27.38
C ALA A 203 25.19 -15.18 -26.79
N THR A 204 25.34 -15.14 -25.48
CA THR A 204 26.24 -16.02 -24.71
C THR A 204 25.44 -16.65 -23.59
N THR A 205 25.69 -17.92 -23.30
CA THR A 205 25.06 -18.66 -22.23
C THR A 205 26.12 -19.42 -21.45
N ASP A 206 26.14 -19.31 -20.14
CA ASP A 206 26.98 -20.06 -19.23
C ASP A 206 26.12 -20.62 -18.10
N GLY A 207 25.81 -21.91 -18.19
CA GLY A 207 24.82 -22.54 -17.31
C GLY A 207 23.44 -21.90 -17.43
N ASP A 208 22.92 -21.39 -16.37
CA ASP A 208 21.63 -20.68 -16.27
C ASP A 208 21.75 -19.16 -16.49
N GLU A 209 22.97 -18.63 -16.70
CA GLU A 209 23.21 -17.23 -17.05
C GLU A 209 23.21 -17.04 -18.55
N SER A 210 22.39 -16.14 -19.06
CA SER A 210 22.28 -15.82 -20.46
C SER A 210 22.37 -14.31 -20.69
N ARG A 211 23.13 -13.90 -21.69
CA ARG A 211 23.33 -12.50 -22.08
C ARG A 211 23.22 -12.33 -23.58
N VAL A 212 22.62 -11.23 -23.99
CA VAL A 212 22.58 -10.77 -25.36
C VAL A 212 23.24 -9.41 -25.43
N ARG A 213 24.35 -9.33 -26.18
CA ARG A 213 24.99 -8.06 -26.51
C ARG A 213 24.55 -7.63 -27.90
N ALA A 214 23.91 -6.47 -27.98
CA ALA A 214 23.46 -5.82 -29.19
C ALA A 214 24.40 -4.66 -29.53
N THR A 215 25.04 -4.66 -30.72
CA THR A 215 26.00 -3.62 -31.15
C THR A 215 25.67 -3.06 -32.53
N SER A 216 25.97 -1.76 -32.73
CA SER A 216 25.91 -1.07 -34.01
C SER A 216 27.06 -0.07 -34.10
N GLU A 217 27.79 -0.05 -35.25
CA GLU A 217 28.95 0.83 -35.44
C GLU A 217 28.57 2.32 -35.66
N ASP A 218 27.38 2.56 -36.23
CA ASP A 218 27.00 3.89 -36.71
C ASP A 218 25.79 4.47 -35.99
N ALA A 219 25.06 3.66 -35.21
CA ALA A 219 23.82 4.13 -34.58
C ALA A 219 24.09 5.15 -33.47
N ARG A 220 23.40 6.28 -33.52
CA ARG A 220 23.46 7.35 -32.54
C ARG A 220 22.25 7.35 -31.62
N ALA A 221 21.17 6.69 -32.01
CA ALA A 221 19.98 6.51 -31.18
C ALA A 221 19.44 5.10 -31.46
N ILE A 222 19.12 4.37 -30.41
CA ILE A 222 18.46 3.06 -30.46
C ILE A 222 17.30 3.09 -29.52
N GLU A 223 16.18 2.58 -29.98
CA GLU A 223 15.02 2.33 -29.15
C GLU A 223 14.86 0.82 -28.96
N PHE A 224 14.41 0.43 -27.77
CA PHE A 224 14.10 -0.94 -27.40
C PHE A 224 12.74 -0.99 -26.72
N ARG A 225 11.79 -1.69 -27.31
CA ARG A 225 10.47 -1.92 -26.73
C ARG A 225 10.30 -3.40 -26.42
N TYR A 226 9.65 -3.72 -25.32
CA TYR A 226 9.47 -5.10 -24.88
C TYR A 226 8.14 -5.32 -24.21
N GLY A 227 7.64 -6.57 -24.27
CA GLY A 227 6.53 -7.04 -23.47
C GLY A 227 7.00 -8.11 -22.49
N ILE A 228 6.38 -8.15 -21.33
CA ILE A 228 6.51 -9.20 -20.32
C ILE A 228 5.24 -10.03 -20.32
N SER A 229 5.38 -11.32 -20.04
CA SER A 229 4.26 -12.24 -19.82
C SER A 229 4.62 -13.26 -18.74
N PHE A 230 3.62 -13.74 -18.03
CA PHE A 230 3.74 -14.90 -17.15
C PHE A 230 3.15 -16.17 -17.78
N ILE A 231 2.72 -16.09 -19.04
CA ILE A 231 2.10 -17.19 -19.81
C ILE A 231 3.09 -17.79 -20.81
N SER A 232 3.62 -17.00 -21.74
CA SER A 232 4.56 -17.43 -22.76
C SER A 232 5.26 -16.29 -23.51
N VAL A 233 6.29 -16.60 -24.29
CA VAL A 233 6.96 -15.63 -25.20
C VAL A 233 5.98 -15.09 -26.24
N GLU A 234 5.08 -15.92 -26.76
CA GLU A 234 4.06 -15.51 -27.74
C GLU A 234 3.09 -14.52 -27.13
N GLN A 235 2.71 -14.71 -25.87
CA GLN A 235 1.87 -13.77 -25.15
C GLN A 235 2.61 -12.46 -24.89
N ALA A 236 3.88 -12.49 -24.49
CA ALA A 236 4.70 -11.28 -24.35
C ALA A 236 4.77 -10.47 -25.66
N LYS A 237 4.87 -11.18 -26.80
CA LYS A 237 4.83 -10.58 -28.15
C LYS A 237 3.46 -9.97 -28.46
N ASP A 238 2.37 -10.63 -28.09
CA ASP A 238 1.01 -10.11 -28.28
C ASP A 238 0.78 -8.87 -27.41
N ASN A 239 1.22 -8.89 -26.16
CA ASN A 239 1.20 -7.74 -25.27
C ASN A 239 1.90 -6.53 -25.91
N LEU A 240 3.13 -6.73 -26.40
CA LEU A 240 3.90 -5.67 -27.05
C LEU A 240 3.18 -5.09 -28.28
N ARG A 241 2.63 -5.94 -29.13
CA ARG A 241 1.94 -5.51 -30.35
C ARG A 241 0.68 -4.71 -30.08
N ARG A 242 -0.01 -5.01 -28.98
CA ARG A 242 -1.23 -4.31 -28.59
C ARG A 242 -0.93 -2.97 -27.94
N GLU A 243 0.05 -2.94 -27.02
CA GLU A 243 0.29 -1.75 -26.19
C GLU A 243 1.26 -0.76 -26.86
N ILE A 244 2.30 -1.25 -27.53
CA ILE A 244 3.32 -0.41 -28.22
C ILE A 244 3.46 -0.84 -29.69
N PRO A 245 2.44 -0.62 -30.53
CA PRO A 245 2.48 -1.07 -31.94
C PRO A 245 3.45 -0.29 -32.83
N ALA A 246 3.85 0.91 -32.43
CA ALA A 246 4.69 1.81 -33.23
C ALA A 246 5.91 2.30 -32.43
N TRP A 247 6.93 2.73 -33.15
CA TRP A 247 8.13 3.38 -32.63
C TRP A 247 7.81 4.87 -32.37
N ASP A 248 7.23 5.17 -31.19
CA ASP A 248 6.84 6.51 -30.76
C ASP A 248 6.95 6.60 -29.24
N PHE A 249 8.17 6.75 -28.75
CA PHE A 249 8.48 6.86 -27.32
C PHE A 249 7.70 8.00 -26.64
N ASP A 250 7.64 9.16 -27.28
CA ASP A 250 7.03 10.33 -26.68
C ASP A 250 5.50 10.15 -26.49
N ARG A 251 4.85 9.45 -27.43
CA ARG A 251 3.44 9.08 -27.29
C ARG A 251 3.21 8.16 -26.09
N VAL A 252 4.07 7.16 -25.87
CA VAL A 252 3.95 6.24 -24.72
C VAL A 252 4.12 7.02 -23.44
N ARG A 253 5.16 7.87 -23.32
CA ARG A 253 5.40 8.72 -22.16
C ARG A 253 4.22 9.66 -21.86
N ASP A 254 3.70 10.32 -22.88
CA ASP A 254 2.61 11.27 -22.69
C ASP A 254 1.30 10.58 -22.31
N ALA A 255 1.03 9.38 -22.84
CA ALA A 255 -0.12 8.57 -22.43
C ALA A 255 0.03 8.09 -20.97
N ALA A 256 1.23 7.66 -20.55
CA ALA A 256 1.52 7.30 -19.17
C ALA A 256 1.32 8.48 -18.21
N LYS A 257 1.73 9.70 -18.61
CA LYS A 257 1.46 10.94 -17.86
C LYS A 257 -0.02 11.21 -17.69
N VAL A 258 -0.81 11.04 -18.74
CA VAL A 258 -2.28 11.22 -18.69
C VAL A 258 -2.89 10.22 -17.73
N ARG A 259 -2.52 8.95 -17.81
CA ARG A 259 -3.02 7.90 -16.92
C ARG A 259 -2.77 8.21 -15.43
N TRP A 260 -1.57 8.71 -15.10
CA TRP A 260 -1.26 9.12 -13.73
C TRP A 260 -2.07 10.34 -13.26
N ASN A 261 -2.28 11.34 -14.14
CA ASN A 261 -3.11 12.48 -13.77
C ASN A 261 -4.58 12.09 -13.54
N GLU A 262 -5.11 11.13 -14.29
CA GLU A 262 -6.45 10.57 -14.04
C GLU A 262 -6.52 9.89 -12.68
N THR A 263 -5.53 9.06 -12.34
CA THR A 263 -5.49 8.34 -11.06
C THR A 263 -5.33 9.29 -9.86
N LEU A 264 -4.34 10.18 -9.91
CA LEU A 264 -4.08 11.15 -8.84
C LEU A 264 -5.19 12.19 -8.73
N GLY A 265 -5.91 12.45 -9.82
CA GLY A 265 -7.06 13.33 -9.86
C GLY A 265 -8.28 12.80 -9.08
N ALA A 266 -8.27 11.55 -8.61
CA ALA A 266 -9.31 11.03 -7.70
C ALA A 266 -9.41 11.87 -6.42
N ILE A 267 -8.31 12.49 -5.98
CA ILE A 267 -8.31 13.43 -4.86
C ILE A 267 -7.61 14.72 -5.26
N VAL A 268 -8.31 15.84 -5.11
CA VAL A 268 -7.77 17.18 -5.38
C VAL A 268 -7.69 17.97 -4.09
N VAL A 269 -6.49 18.47 -3.74
CA VAL A 269 -6.28 19.28 -2.54
C VAL A 269 -5.96 20.73 -2.89
N GLU A 270 -6.49 21.66 -2.08
CA GLU A 270 -6.29 23.10 -2.20
C GLU A 270 -5.74 23.63 -0.86
N GLY A 271 -4.80 24.59 -0.91
CA GLY A 271 -4.09 25.08 0.28
C GLY A 271 -2.91 24.18 0.67
N GLY A 272 -2.48 24.26 1.93
CA GLY A 272 -1.26 23.63 2.40
C GLY A 272 0.02 24.18 1.75
N THR A 273 1.18 23.72 2.20
CA THR A 273 2.48 24.07 1.63
C THR A 273 2.79 23.22 0.39
N GLU A 274 3.79 23.62 -0.40
CA GLU A 274 4.28 22.80 -1.52
C GLU A 274 4.81 21.44 -1.03
N ALA A 275 5.58 21.44 0.08
CA ALA A 275 6.08 20.22 0.73
C ALA A 275 4.93 19.26 1.11
N GLN A 276 3.87 19.79 1.72
CA GLN A 276 2.70 18.98 2.09
C GLN A 276 2.00 18.38 0.87
N ARG A 277 1.87 19.14 -0.24
CA ARG A 277 1.31 18.61 -1.50
C ARG A 277 2.21 17.53 -2.10
N LYS A 278 3.53 17.69 -2.08
CA LYS A 278 4.48 16.66 -2.53
C LYS A 278 4.33 15.38 -1.72
N VAL A 279 4.35 15.47 -0.39
CA VAL A 279 4.14 14.30 0.48
C VAL A 279 2.81 13.63 0.18
N PHE A 280 1.71 14.39 0.09
CA PHE A 280 0.38 13.86 -0.17
C PHE A 280 0.28 13.12 -1.51
N TYR A 281 0.69 13.76 -2.61
CA TYR A 281 0.58 13.14 -3.93
C TYR A 281 1.59 12.01 -4.15
N THR A 282 2.75 12.05 -3.48
CA THR A 282 3.69 10.93 -3.48
C THR A 282 3.10 9.73 -2.71
N ALA A 283 2.45 9.96 -1.58
CA ALA A 283 1.75 8.92 -0.85
C ALA A 283 0.57 8.34 -1.66
N LEU A 284 -0.23 9.19 -2.31
CA LEU A 284 -1.33 8.73 -3.18
C LEU A 284 -0.81 7.95 -4.40
N TYR A 285 0.33 8.34 -4.97
CA TYR A 285 1.02 7.60 -6.03
C TYR A 285 1.40 6.18 -5.54
N ARG A 286 2.06 6.04 -4.39
CA ARG A 286 2.46 4.74 -3.83
C ARG A 286 1.28 3.85 -3.46
N SER A 287 0.16 4.45 -3.04
CA SER A 287 -1.09 3.72 -2.79
C SER A 287 -1.70 3.09 -4.05
N SER A 288 -1.14 3.34 -5.25
CA SER A 288 -1.58 2.78 -6.53
C SER A 288 -0.57 1.80 -7.13
N GLU A 289 0.49 1.41 -6.41
CA GLU A 289 1.48 0.42 -6.89
C GLU A 289 0.91 -1.00 -6.84
N ARG A 290 0.23 -1.36 -5.75
CA ARG A 290 -0.27 -2.71 -5.45
C ARG A 290 -1.78 -2.71 -5.22
N MET A 291 -2.43 -3.80 -5.40
CA MET A 291 -2.02 -5.05 -6.09
C MET A 291 -1.86 -4.80 -7.59
N ILE A 292 -1.07 -5.64 -8.27
CA ILE A 292 -0.88 -5.57 -9.71
C ILE A 292 -1.86 -6.49 -10.46
N ASP A 293 -2.41 -6.01 -11.57
CA ASP A 293 -3.21 -6.82 -12.50
C ASP A 293 -2.29 -7.60 -13.45
N ILE A 294 -2.28 -8.92 -13.32
CA ILE A 294 -1.49 -9.81 -14.20
C ILE A 294 -2.33 -10.44 -15.32
N THR A 295 -3.52 -9.91 -15.56
CA THR A 295 -4.37 -10.38 -16.66
C THR A 295 -3.81 -9.92 -18.00
N GLU A 296 -3.60 -10.86 -18.88
CA GLU A 296 -3.07 -10.67 -20.22
C GLU A 296 -4.18 -10.92 -21.25
N TYR A 297 -5.05 -9.90 -21.42
CA TYR A 297 -6.18 -9.91 -22.36
C TYR A 297 -7.15 -11.09 -22.18
N GLY A 298 -7.63 -11.25 -20.94
CA GLY A 298 -8.61 -12.29 -20.58
C GLY A 298 -7.99 -13.62 -20.17
N ARG A 299 -6.66 -13.66 -20.02
CA ARG A 299 -5.91 -14.83 -19.55
C ARG A 299 -4.94 -14.43 -18.45
N TYR A 300 -4.66 -15.33 -17.52
CA TYR A 300 -3.60 -15.14 -16.52
C TYR A 300 -2.99 -16.48 -16.13
N TYR A 301 -1.73 -16.49 -15.74
CA TYR A 301 -1.11 -17.63 -15.08
C TYR A 301 -1.29 -17.48 -13.57
N SER A 302 -1.77 -18.53 -12.92
CA SER A 302 -1.86 -18.57 -11.46
C SER A 302 -0.75 -19.42 -10.87
N ALA A 303 0.02 -18.85 -9.95
CA ALA A 303 0.98 -19.59 -9.14
C ALA A 303 0.33 -20.41 -8.01
N PHE A 304 -0.99 -20.28 -7.80
CA PHE A 304 -1.73 -20.99 -6.75
C PHE A 304 -2.11 -22.42 -7.15
N ASP A 305 -2.21 -22.71 -8.44
CA ASP A 305 -2.43 -24.05 -8.99
C ASP A 305 -1.52 -24.36 -10.19
N HIS A 306 -0.62 -23.45 -10.56
CA HIS A 306 0.33 -23.56 -11.66
C HIS A 306 -0.33 -23.74 -13.03
N GLN A 307 -1.47 -23.09 -13.27
CA GLN A 307 -2.21 -23.19 -14.53
C GLN A 307 -2.48 -21.81 -15.16
N VAL A 308 -2.72 -21.83 -16.46
CA VAL A 308 -3.25 -20.67 -17.20
C VAL A 308 -4.76 -20.74 -17.17
N HIS A 309 -5.39 -19.64 -16.72
CA HIS A 309 -6.85 -19.49 -16.69
C HIS A 309 -7.32 -18.47 -17.72
N GLU A 310 -8.56 -18.63 -18.15
CA GLU A 310 -9.33 -17.64 -18.93
C GLU A 310 -10.40 -17.04 -18.04
N ASP A 311 -10.48 -15.71 -17.97
CA ASP A 311 -11.47 -15.00 -17.19
C ASP A 311 -11.79 -13.64 -17.80
N THR A 312 -13.00 -13.16 -17.58
CA THR A 312 -13.46 -11.83 -18.00
C THR A 312 -13.11 -10.74 -17.00
N ARG A 313 -12.75 -11.11 -15.75
CA ARG A 313 -12.38 -10.21 -14.68
C ARG A 313 -10.87 -10.22 -14.48
N PRO A 314 -10.27 -9.09 -14.04
CA PRO A 314 -8.86 -9.01 -13.70
C PRO A 314 -8.47 -10.00 -12.60
N PHE A 315 -7.22 -10.45 -12.63
CA PHE A 315 -6.61 -11.24 -11.57
C PHE A 315 -5.45 -10.45 -10.95
N TYR A 316 -5.67 -10.03 -9.72
CA TYR A 316 -4.73 -9.21 -8.96
C TYR A 316 -3.88 -10.05 -8.03
N VAL A 317 -2.59 -9.74 -7.98
CA VAL A 317 -1.58 -10.36 -7.07
C VAL A 317 -0.70 -9.27 -6.45
N ASP A 318 0.28 -9.67 -5.67
CA ASP A 318 1.24 -8.82 -4.98
C ASP A 318 0.58 -7.94 -3.91
N ASN A 319 -0.02 -8.60 -2.91
CA ASN A 319 -0.57 -7.95 -1.72
C ASN A 319 0.22 -8.33 -0.47
N TRP A 320 0.57 -7.33 0.32
CA TRP A 320 1.20 -7.43 1.63
C TRP A 320 0.14 -7.14 2.69
N LEU A 321 -0.77 -8.10 2.87
CA LEU A 321 -2.05 -7.86 3.53
C LEU A 321 -1.96 -7.53 5.01
N TRP A 322 -0.92 -8.01 5.73
CA TRP A 322 -0.69 -7.63 7.13
C TRP A 322 -0.50 -6.11 7.29
N ASP A 323 0.11 -5.47 6.28
CA ASP A 323 0.38 -4.04 6.24
C ASP A 323 -0.80 -3.26 5.66
N THR A 324 -1.38 -3.76 4.56
CA THR A 324 -2.28 -2.98 3.70
C THR A 324 -3.72 -2.89 4.24
N TYR A 325 -4.20 -3.92 4.98
CA TYR A 325 -5.60 -3.95 5.44
C TYR A 325 -5.96 -2.79 6.37
N ARG A 326 -4.97 -2.19 7.05
CA ARG A 326 -5.16 -1.13 8.05
C ARG A 326 -5.48 0.24 7.44
N ALA A 327 -5.05 0.48 6.19
CA ALA A 327 -5.25 1.78 5.53
C ALA A 327 -5.43 1.67 4.01
N LEU A 328 -4.59 0.91 3.29
CA LEU A 328 -4.61 0.88 1.82
C LEU A 328 -5.93 0.31 1.28
N GLU A 329 -6.35 -0.85 1.75
CA GLU A 329 -7.58 -1.48 1.27
C GLU A 329 -8.83 -0.62 1.61
N PRO A 330 -8.94 0.00 2.82
CA PRO A 330 -9.98 1.00 3.08
C PRO A 330 -9.93 2.23 2.15
N LEU A 331 -8.73 2.68 1.73
CA LEU A 331 -8.58 3.79 0.78
C LEU A 331 -9.04 3.37 -0.63
N GLN A 332 -8.63 2.19 -1.08
CA GLN A 332 -9.05 1.63 -2.36
C GLN A 332 -10.56 1.37 -2.39
N THR A 333 -11.13 0.88 -1.30
CA THR A 333 -12.60 0.74 -1.13
C THR A 333 -13.32 2.07 -1.31
N LEU A 334 -12.77 3.17 -0.82
CA LEU A 334 -13.35 4.51 -0.97
C LEU A 334 -13.22 5.05 -2.40
N LEU A 335 -12.05 4.87 -3.03
CA LEU A 335 -11.72 5.48 -4.32
C LEU A 335 -12.14 4.61 -5.52
N HIS A 336 -11.97 3.29 -5.40
CA HIS A 336 -12.05 2.33 -6.50
C HIS A 336 -12.83 1.05 -6.12
N PRO A 337 -14.08 1.15 -5.64
CA PRO A 337 -14.84 -0.01 -5.11
C PRO A 337 -15.01 -1.17 -6.12
N ASP A 338 -15.07 -0.90 -7.42
CA ASP A 338 -15.16 -1.94 -8.45
C ASP A 338 -13.85 -2.74 -8.54
N MET A 339 -12.71 -2.04 -8.56
CA MET A 339 -11.38 -2.67 -8.56
C MET A 339 -11.15 -3.44 -7.26
N GLU A 340 -11.62 -2.91 -6.14
CA GLU A 340 -11.52 -3.58 -4.85
C GLU A 340 -12.31 -4.89 -4.82
N ALA A 341 -13.50 -4.91 -5.45
CA ALA A 341 -14.25 -6.16 -5.65
C ALA A 341 -13.48 -7.18 -6.50
N ASP A 342 -12.74 -6.73 -7.52
CA ASP A 342 -11.92 -7.61 -8.37
C ASP A 342 -10.69 -8.15 -7.63
N LYS A 343 -10.07 -7.34 -6.76
CA LYS A 343 -8.97 -7.78 -5.88
C LYS A 343 -9.45 -8.85 -4.90
N ILE A 344 -10.57 -8.62 -4.21
CA ILE A 344 -11.17 -9.61 -3.31
C ILE A 344 -11.56 -10.88 -4.08
N GLN A 345 -12.16 -10.74 -5.26
CA GLN A 345 -12.49 -11.90 -6.10
C GLN A 345 -11.24 -12.67 -6.54
N SER A 346 -10.10 -12.00 -6.68
CA SER A 346 -8.83 -12.68 -6.96
C SER A 346 -8.40 -13.55 -5.79
N TYR A 347 -8.54 -13.09 -4.55
CA TYR A 347 -8.31 -13.89 -3.35
C TYR A 347 -9.27 -15.08 -3.24
N VAL A 348 -10.53 -14.90 -3.61
CA VAL A 348 -11.51 -16.00 -3.70
C VAL A 348 -11.03 -17.07 -4.67
N ARG A 349 -10.54 -16.68 -5.87
CA ARG A 349 -9.97 -17.62 -6.85
C ARG A 349 -8.71 -18.31 -6.32
N MET A 350 -7.81 -17.58 -5.67
CA MET A 350 -6.61 -18.14 -5.05
C MET A 350 -6.97 -19.21 -4.01
N TYR A 351 -7.99 -18.96 -3.20
CA TYR A 351 -8.52 -19.96 -2.27
C TYR A 351 -9.10 -21.18 -2.98
N GLN A 352 -9.88 -20.99 -4.04
CA GLN A 352 -10.44 -22.07 -4.85
C GLN A 352 -9.35 -22.92 -5.51
N GLN A 353 -8.26 -22.31 -5.94
CA GLN A 353 -7.13 -22.96 -6.61
C GLN A 353 -6.20 -23.69 -5.64
N SER A 354 -5.85 -23.08 -4.50
CA SER A 354 -4.87 -23.63 -3.55
C SER A 354 -5.51 -24.36 -2.36
N GLY A 355 -6.79 -24.11 -2.09
CA GLY A 355 -7.49 -24.62 -0.90
C GLY A 355 -7.16 -23.88 0.40
N VAL A 356 -6.35 -22.81 0.36
CA VAL A 356 -5.98 -21.97 1.52
C VAL A 356 -6.15 -20.51 1.16
N MET A 357 -6.83 -19.73 2.02
CA MET A 357 -6.92 -18.27 1.87
C MET A 357 -5.53 -17.67 2.09
N PRO A 358 -4.96 -16.91 1.12
CA PRO A 358 -3.63 -16.37 1.26
C PRO A 358 -3.54 -15.26 2.32
N THR A 359 -2.32 -15.08 2.87
CA THR A 359 -1.93 -13.94 3.70
C THR A 359 -1.18 -12.90 2.89
N PHE A 360 -0.11 -13.30 2.23
CA PHE A 360 0.68 -12.49 1.31
C PHE A 360 0.59 -13.14 -0.08
N ALA A 361 -0.35 -12.68 -0.87
CA ALA A 361 -0.56 -13.16 -2.23
C ALA A 361 0.43 -12.49 -3.19
N ILE A 362 1.72 -12.87 -3.13
CA ILE A 362 2.72 -12.35 -4.05
C ILE A 362 2.55 -12.97 -5.45
N LEU A 363 3.28 -12.46 -6.44
CA LEU A 363 3.21 -12.94 -7.82
C LEU A 363 3.46 -14.46 -7.93
N ALA A 364 4.40 -14.99 -7.16
CA ALA A 364 4.80 -16.40 -7.18
C ALA A 364 3.96 -17.31 -6.25
N GLY A 365 2.83 -16.85 -5.73
CA GLY A 365 1.91 -17.63 -4.90
C GLY A 365 1.71 -17.07 -3.50
N ASN A 366 1.27 -17.91 -2.56
CA ASN A 366 1.07 -17.51 -1.18
C ASN A 366 2.41 -17.57 -0.42
N TYR A 367 2.95 -16.42 -0.08
CA TYR A 367 4.15 -16.32 0.75
C TYR A 367 3.76 -16.38 2.22
N ALA A 368 4.30 -17.34 2.95
CA ALA A 368 4.03 -17.49 4.39
C ALA A 368 4.80 -16.40 5.16
N CYS A 369 4.28 -15.18 5.19
CA CYS A 369 4.86 -14.02 5.85
C CYS A 369 3.93 -13.53 6.96
N MET A 370 4.49 -13.00 8.04
CA MET A 370 3.78 -12.43 9.18
C MET A 370 2.83 -13.43 9.87
N ASN A 371 1.86 -12.94 10.59
CA ASN A 371 0.83 -13.71 11.27
C ASN A 371 -0.58 -13.26 10.86
N GLY A 372 -1.64 -13.78 11.52
CA GLY A 372 -3.02 -13.35 11.32
C GLY A 372 -3.74 -13.93 10.10
N ASN A 373 -4.99 -13.49 9.93
CA ASN A 373 -5.93 -13.88 8.88
C ASN A 373 -6.64 -12.64 8.31
N HIS A 374 -5.84 -11.63 7.96
CA HIS A 374 -6.32 -10.27 7.70
C HIS A 374 -7.14 -10.11 6.42
N SER A 375 -7.32 -11.18 5.64
CA SER A 375 -8.39 -11.23 4.63
C SER A 375 -9.78 -11.05 5.24
N ALA A 376 -9.99 -11.44 6.52
CA ALA A 376 -11.27 -11.30 7.20
C ALA A 376 -11.66 -9.83 7.46
N PRO A 377 -10.82 -8.98 8.10
CA PRO A 377 -11.13 -7.56 8.26
C PRO A 377 -11.23 -6.83 6.92
N TRP A 378 -10.39 -7.13 5.93
CA TRP A 378 -10.49 -6.53 4.61
C TRP A 378 -11.84 -6.83 3.94
N PHE A 379 -12.24 -8.11 3.88
CA PHE A 379 -13.51 -8.51 3.25
C PHE A 379 -14.73 -7.94 3.99
N ALA A 380 -14.67 -7.91 5.33
CA ALA A 380 -15.73 -7.31 6.14
C ALA A 380 -15.84 -5.80 5.90
N ASP A 381 -14.72 -5.06 5.91
CA ASP A 381 -14.68 -3.62 5.65
C ASP A 381 -15.28 -3.28 4.29
N ALA A 382 -14.80 -3.93 3.24
CA ALA A 382 -15.30 -3.74 1.88
C ALA A 382 -16.81 -4.04 1.80
N TRP A 383 -17.25 -5.16 2.39
CA TRP A 383 -18.67 -5.54 2.40
C TRP A 383 -19.54 -4.48 3.08
N PHE A 384 -19.19 -4.06 4.29
CA PHE A 384 -19.98 -3.09 5.04
C PHE A 384 -19.91 -1.66 4.50
N LYS A 385 -18.91 -1.37 3.65
CA LYS A 385 -18.82 -0.14 2.85
C LYS A 385 -19.51 -0.23 1.48
N GLY A 386 -20.21 -1.33 1.20
CA GLY A 386 -21.06 -1.46 0.01
C GLY A 386 -20.45 -2.15 -1.19
N VAL A 387 -19.22 -2.66 -1.10
CA VAL A 387 -18.63 -3.51 -2.15
C VAL A 387 -19.33 -4.86 -2.15
N ARG A 388 -19.99 -5.22 -3.26
CA ARG A 388 -20.86 -6.41 -3.34
C ARG A 388 -20.51 -7.37 -4.48
N ASN A 389 -19.72 -6.93 -5.46
CA ASN A 389 -19.43 -7.70 -6.66
C ASN A 389 -18.28 -8.70 -6.47
N PHE A 390 -18.39 -9.57 -5.43
CA PHE A 390 -17.51 -10.72 -5.21
C PHE A 390 -18.27 -11.85 -4.51
N ASP A 391 -17.75 -13.07 -4.57
CA ASP A 391 -18.36 -14.24 -3.92
C ASP A 391 -18.08 -14.24 -2.41
N LEU A 392 -18.98 -13.60 -1.66
CA LEU A 392 -18.88 -13.49 -0.21
C LEU A 392 -18.92 -14.86 0.49
N GLN A 393 -19.72 -15.83 -0.03
CA GLN A 393 -19.80 -17.14 0.62
C GLN A 393 -18.45 -17.87 0.55
N THR A 394 -17.83 -17.91 -0.63
CA THR A 394 -16.51 -18.55 -0.79
C THR A 394 -15.41 -17.76 -0.06
N ALA A 395 -15.46 -16.43 -0.05
CA ALA A 395 -14.56 -15.59 0.73
C ALA A 395 -14.63 -15.94 2.24
N TYR A 396 -15.85 -16.03 2.77
CA TYR A 396 -16.11 -16.44 4.15
C TYR A 396 -15.59 -17.85 4.44
N ASP A 397 -15.88 -18.82 3.57
CA ASP A 397 -15.45 -20.19 3.74
C ASP A 397 -13.90 -20.29 3.81
N GLY A 398 -13.20 -19.47 3.02
CA GLY A 398 -11.75 -19.38 3.02
C GLY A 398 -11.18 -18.83 4.33
N VAL A 399 -11.67 -17.71 4.83
CA VAL A 399 -11.19 -17.12 6.09
C VAL A 399 -11.60 -17.96 7.30
N ARG A 400 -12.77 -18.57 7.27
CA ARG A 400 -13.23 -19.53 8.28
C ARG A 400 -12.30 -20.75 8.36
N LYS A 401 -12.02 -21.36 7.20
CA LYS A 401 -11.11 -22.52 7.11
C LYS A 401 -9.72 -22.18 7.64
N ARG A 402 -9.18 -21.01 7.25
CA ARG A 402 -7.88 -20.58 7.74
C ARG A 402 -7.86 -20.45 9.26
N SER A 403 -8.84 -19.81 9.90
CA SER A 403 -8.90 -19.70 11.37
C SER A 403 -9.08 -21.03 12.07
N LEU A 404 -9.76 -22.04 11.46
CA LEU A 404 -10.10 -23.30 12.14
C LEU A 404 -9.17 -24.47 11.81
N GLU A 405 -8.51 -24.47 10.64
CA GLU A 405 -7.79 -25.65 10.13
C GLU A 405 -6.30 -25.39 9.85
N ILE A 406 -5.87 -24.12 9.67
CA ILE A 406 -4.48 -23.76 9.41
C ILE A 406 -3.83 -23.24 10.70
N THR A 407 -2.54 -23.53 10.88
CA THR A 407 -1.80 -23.07 12.07
C THR A 407 -1.81 -21.56 12.21
N LEU A 408 -1.84 -21.08 13.46
CA LEU A 408 -1.72 -19.65 13.81
C LEU A 408 -0.25 -19.21 13.93
N LEU A 409 0.70 -20.15 13.82
CA LEU A 409 2.11 -19.83 13.93
C LEU A 409 2.56 -18.89 12.82
N PRO A 410 3.35 -17.86 13.15
CA PRO A 410 3.88 -16.91 12.17
C PRO A 410 4.71 -17.61 11.09
N TRP A 411 4.62 -17.10 9.86
CA TRP A 411 5.38 -17.59 8.71
C TRP A 411 5.14 -19.08 8.39
N ARG A 412 3.91 -19.56 8.62
CA ARG A 412 3.50 -20.95 8.37
C ARG A 412 2.14 -21.04 7.67
N LEU A 413 2.00 -22.10 6.87
CA LEU A 413 0.74 -22.45 6.18
C LEU A 413 0.36 -23.91 6.43
N ASP A 414 0.99 -24.54 7.42
CA ASP A 414 0.76 -25.94 7.78
C ASP A 414 -0.64 -26.14 8.40
N PRO A 415 -1.19 -27.35 8.38
CA PRO A 415 -2.33 -27.71 9.22
C PRO A 415 -2.04 -27.44 10.71
N LYS A 416 -3.09 -27.26 11.50
CA LYS A 416 -2.98 -27.07 12.94
C LYS A 416 -2.16 -28.15 13.64
N GLY A 417 -1.38 -27.73 14.62
CA GLY A 417 -0.51 -28.56 15.45
C GLY A 417 -0.79 -28.39 16.94
N PRO A 418 0.07 -28.97 17.81
CA PRO A 418 -0.12 -28.99 19.28
C PRO A 418 -0.25 -27.59 19.90
N LEU A 419 0.44 -26.59 19.38
CA LEU A 419 0.34 -25.22 19.87
C LEU A 419 -1.01 -24.57 19.52
N ASP A 420 -1.59 -24.92 18.38
CA ASP A 420 -2.94 -24.50 17.98
C ASP A 420 -4.02 -25.16 18.83
N ASP A 421 -3.83 -26.45 19.20
CA ASP A 421 -4.71 -27.18 20.13
C ASP A 421 -4.66 -26.53 21.52
N PHE A 422 -3.48 -26.13 21.96
CA PHE A 422 -3.33 -25.37 23.21
C PHE A 422 -4.09 -24.04 23.14
N TYR A 423 -3.91 -23.30 22.04
CA TYR A 423 -4.62 -22.02 21.82
C TYR A 423 -6.15 -22.22 21.85
N ALA A 424 -6.65 -23.26 21.20
CA ALA A 424 -8.08 -23.57 21.17
C ALA A 424 -8.64 -23.87 22.56
N ALA A 425 -7.85 -24.54 23.43
CA ALA A 425 -8.24 -24.91 24.77
C ALA A 425 -8.13 -23.75 25.78
N HIS A 426 -7.13 -22.88 25.66
CA HIS A 426 -6.76 -21.86 26.67
C HIS A 426 -7.00 -20.41 26.23
N GLY A 427 -7.21 -20.15 24.93
CA GLY A 427 -7.47 -18.84 24.38
C GLY A 427 -6.25 -17.91 24.31
N TYR A 428 -5.03 -18.45 24.28
CA TYR A 428 -3.81 -17.70 24.01
C TYR A 428 -2.69 -18.60 23.48
N MET A 429 -1.75 -18.06 22.73
CA MET A 429 -0.54 -18.77 22.29
C MET A 429 0.45 -18.81 23.47
N PRO A 430 1.00 -20.02 23.85
CA PRO A 430 1.88 -20.12 25.00
C PRO A 430 3.29 -19.64 24.66
N ALA A 431 3.87 -18.82 25.52
CA ALA A 431 5.25 -18.36 25.43
C ALA A 431 6.23 -19.39 26.02
N LEU A 432 7.48 -19.36 25.59
CA LEU A 432 8.58 -20.02 26.27
C LEU A 432 9.16 -19.10 27.36
N ARG A 433 9.64 -19.70 28.45
CA ARG A 433 10.37 -18.95 29.49
C ARG A 433 11.75 -18.54 28.99
N PRO A 434 12.34 -17.47 29.52
CA PRO A 434 13.70 -17.09 29.16
C PRO A 434 14.68 -18.25 29.30
N GLY A 435 15.40 -18.57 28.21
CA GLY A 435 16.36 -19.68 28.15
C GLY A 435 15.77 -21.06 27.88
N GLU A 436 14.45 -21.21 27.80
CA GLU A 436 13.79 -22.44 27.38
C GLU A 436 13.96 -22.63 25.86
N LYS A 437 14.16 -23.87 25.44
CA LYS A 437 14.36 -24.20 24.02
C LYS A 437 13.05 -24.54 23.36
N GLU A 438 12.85 -24.04 22.15
CA GLU A 438 11.75 -24.47 21.30
C GLU A 438 11.89 -25.95 20.92
N THR A 439 10.80 -26.69 21.07
CA THR A 439 10.73 -28.11 20.77
C THR A 439 9.73 -28.45 19.66
N ASP A 440 8.85 -27.52 19.31
CA ASP A 440 7.94 -27.69 18.18
C ASP A 440 8.65 -27.37 16.86
N PRO A 441 8.82 -28.34 15.96
CA PRO A 441 9.54 -28.14 14.70
C PRO A 441 8.79 -27.24 13.72
N HIS A 442 7.52 -26.96 13.94
CA HIS A 442 6.72 -26.05 13.10
C HIS A 442 6.98 -24.58 13.42
N VAL A 443 7.53 -24.27 14.60
CA VAL A 443 7.87 -22.88 14.94
C VAL A 443 9.03 -22.41 14.06
N HIS A 444 8.87 -21.25 13.42
CA HIS A 444 9.92 -20.68 12.58
C HIS A 444 11.14 -20.30 13.45
N PRO A 445 12.37 -20.65 13.08
CA PRO A 445 13.54 -20.47 13.96
C PRO A 445 13.89 -19.01 14.25
N PHE A 446 13.58 -18.08 13.35
CA PHE A 446 13.79 -16.63 13.54
C PHE A 446 12.51 -15.98 14.09
N GLU A 447 11.35 -16.21 13.47
CA GLU A 447 10.08 -15.54 13.82
C GLU A 447 9.49 -16.00 15.15
N LYS A 448 9.88 -17.17 15.66
CA LYS A 448 9.43 -17.72 16.95
C LYS A 448 7.90 -17.91 17.01
N ARG A 449 7.34 -17.88 18.24
CA ARG A 449 5.91 -18.08 18.49
C ARG A 449 5.11 -16.78 18.44
N GLN A 450 5.72 -15.65 18.72
CA GLN A 450 5.06 -14.34 18.81
C GLN A 450 3.73 -14.38 19.58
N PRO A 451 3.70 -14.88 20.82
CA PRO A 451 2.46 -15.28 21.50
C PRO A 451 1.48 -14.13 21.70
N VAL A 452 1.97 -12.89 21.89
CA VAL A 452 1.09 -11.73 22.10
C VAL A 452 0.46 -11.30 20.79
N PRO A 453 1.18 -10.93 19.70
CA PRO A 453 0.56 -10.56 18.43
C PRO A 453 -0.35 -11.65 17.88
N VAL A 454 0.08 -12.92 17.86
CA VAL A 454 -0.74 -14.03 17.37
C VAL A 454 -2.08 -14.09 18.11
N THR A 455 -2.10 -13.86 19.42
CA THR A 455 -3.35 -13.86 20.18
C THR A 455 -4.22 -12.65 19.87
N LEU A 456 -3.64 -11.46 19.80
CA LEU A 456 -4.38 -10.20 19.59
C LEU A 456 -4.95 -10.12 18.17
N GLU A 457 -4.10 -10.33 17.16
CA GLU A 457 -4.49 -10.19 15.75
C GLU A 457 -5.51 -11.25 15.33
N ASN A 458 -5.34 -12.51 15.77
CA ASN A 458 -6.39 -13.52 15.56
C ASN A 458 -7.68 -13.22 16.32
N SER A 459 -7.64 -12.51 17.45
CA SER A 459 -8.88 -12.04 18.13
C SER A 459 -9.62 -11.01 17.27
N PHE A 460 -8.89 -10.09 16.64
CA PHE A 460 -9.45 -9.10 15.72
C PHE A 460 -10.01 -9.75 14.44
N ASP A 461 -9.26 -10.67 13.84
CA ASP A 461 -9.69 -11.40 12.65
C ASP A 461 -10.97 -12.23 12.92
N ASP A 462 -10.99 -12.95 14.05
CA ASP A 462 -12.15 -13.74 14.45
C ASP A 462 -13.39 -12.86 14.72
N TRP A 463 -13.22 -11.65 15.24
CA TRP A 463 -14.32 -10.69 15.34
C TRP A 463 -14.91 -10.35 13.97
N ASN A 464 -14.07 -10.12 12.96
CA ASN A 464 -14.49 -9.84 11.59
C ASN A 464 -15.16 -11.04 10.93
N ILE A 465 -14.64 -12.26 11.15
CA ILE A 465 -15.29 -13.50 10.69
C ILE A 465 -16.69 -13.63 11.31
N ALA A 466 -16.87 -13.27 12.58
CA ALA A 466 -18.19 -13.28 13.23
C ALA A 466 -19.18 -12.32 12.54
N GLN A 467 -18.72 -11.13 12.12
CA GLN A 467 -19.57 -10.18 11.40
C GLN A 467 -19.98 -10.74 10.02
N LEU A 468 -19.06 -11.37 9.30
CA LEU A 468 -19.37 -12.04 8.02
C LEU A 468 -20.31 -13.24 8.24
N ALA A 469 -20.12 -14.03 9.30
CA ALA A 469 -21.03 -15.12 9.68
C ALA A 469 -22.45 -14.61 9.94
N ARG A 470 -22.59 -13.45 10.60
CA ARG A 470 -23.89 -12.82 10.87
C ARG A 470 -24.63 -12.48 9.56
N VAL A 471 -23.96 -11.82 8.60
CA VAL A 471 -24.59 -11.44 7.32
C VAL A 471 -24.93 -12.65 6.43
N LEU A 472 -24.23 -13.77 6.64
CA LEU A 472 -24.48 -15.05 5.96
C LEU A 472 -25.45 -15.97 6.74
N HIS A 473 -26.09 -15.48 7.80
CA HIS A 473 -27.02 -16.23 8.63
C HIS A 473 -26.45 -17.53 9.24
N LYS A 474 -25.19 -17.49 9.72
CA LYS A 474 -24.48 -18.60 10.34
C LYS A 474 -24.33 -18.40 11.87
N PRO A 475 -25.38 -18.53 12.67
CA PRO A 475 -25.39 -18.11 14.08
C PRO A 475 -24.43 -18.91 14.96
N GLU A 476 -24.17 -20.18 14.65
CA GLU A 476 -23.23 -20.99 15.45
C GLU A 476 -21.79 -20.54 15.24
N ASP A 477 -21.42 -20.21 14.00
CA ASP A 477 -20.12 -19.65 13.69
C ASP A 477 -19.98 -18.22 14.27
N GLU A 478 -20.99 -17.37 14.15
CA GLU A 478 -21.01 -16.05 14.79
C GLU A 478 -20.70 -16.17 16.29
N LYS A 479 -21.39 -17.05 17.00
CA LYS A 479 -21.16 -17.29 18.42
C LYS A 479 -19.78 -17.84 18.72
N LEU A 480 -19.26 -18.76 17.87
CA LEU A 480 -17.92 -19.33 18.01
C LEU A 480 -16.87 -18.22 17.90
N PHE A 481 -16.91 -17.44 16.82
CA PHE A 481 -15.91 -16.43 16.52
C PHE A 481 -15.98 -15.23 17.46
N LEU A 482 -17.16 -14.83 17.96
CA LEU A 482 -17.26 -13.81 19.03
C LEU A 482 -16.61 -14.27 20.34
N ARG A 483 -16.66 -15.58 20.68
CA ARG A 483 -15.90 -16.08 21.84
C ARG A 483 -14.40 -16.01 21.62
N LYS A 484 -13.91 -16.39 20.42
CA LYS A 484 -12.50 -16.32 20.05
C LYS A 484 -11.99 -14.89 20.01
N ALA A 485 -12.82 -13.95 19.56
CA ALA A 485 -12.52 -12.52 19.53
C ALA A 485 -12.23 -11.93 20.94
N ALA A 486 -12.68 -12.56 21.99
CA ALA A 486 -12.40 -12.16 23.38
C ALA A 486 -11.08 -12.73 23.94
N ASN A 487 -10.34 -13.52 23.18
CA ASN A 487 -9.12 -14.22 23.64
C ASN A 487 -8.00 -13.25 24.06
N TYR A 488 -7.91 -12.06 23.47
CA TYR A 488 -6.94 -11.02 23.86
C TYR A 488 -6.95 -10.74 25.38
N ARG A 489 -8.12 -10.88 26.05
CA ARG A 489 -8.31 -10.66 27.49
C ARG A 489 -7.43 -11.54 28.37
N ASN A 490 -7.06 -12.74 27.87
CA ASN A 490 -6.20 -13.67 28.57
C ASN A 490 -4.77 -13.15 28.77
N LEU A 491 -4.34 -12.22 27.96
CA LEU A 491 -2.98 -11.66 27.99
C LEU A 491 -2.87 -10.28 28.64
N PHE A 492 -4.00 -9.68 29.06
CA PHE A 492 -3.92 -8.39 29.76
C PHE A 492 -3.43 -8.60 31.19
N ARG A 493 -2.31 -7.98 31.54
CA ARG A 493 -1.69 -8.04 32.86
C ARG A 493 -2.01 -6.76 33.63
N GLU A 494 -2.93 -6.85 34.60
CA GLU A 494 -3.50 -5.71 35.31
C GLU A 494 -2.44 -4.89 36.08
N ASP A 495 -1.49 -5.56 36.79
CA ASP A 495 -0.43 -4.87 37.56
C ASP A 495 0.57 -4.10 36.70
N LYS A 496 0.68 -4.42 35.39
CA LYS A 496 1.50 -3.72 34.41
C LYS A 496 0.68 -2.74 33.56
N GLY A 497 -0.60 -2.99 33.41
CA GLY A 497 -1.47 -2.27 32.47
C GLY A 497 -1.11 -2.53 31.00
N LEU A 498 -0.50 -3.67 30.69
CA LEU A 498 0.04 -4.04 29.37
C LEU A 498 -0.40 -5.44 28.98
N MET A 499 -0.43 -5.73 27.67
CA MET A 499 -0.50 -7.09 27.15
C MET A 499 0.82 -7.80 27.42
N TRP A 500 0.77 -8.99 28.00
CA TRP A 500 1.93 -9.70 28.51
C TRP A 500 1.87 -11.18 28.17
N PRO A 501 2.98 -11.82 27.78
CA PRO A 501 2.99 -13.24 27.44
C PRO A 501 2.85 -14.13 28.69
N LYS A 502 2.21 -15.30 28.49
CA LYS A 502 2.08 -16.38 29.47
C LYS A 502 2.69 -17.66 28.95
N ASP A 503 3.26 -18.45 29.86
CA ASP A 503 3.69 -19.82 29.56
C ASP A 503 2.51 -20.82 29.47
N ALA A 504 2.82 -22.08 29.18
CA ALA A 504 1.81 -23.13 29.08
C ALA A 504 1.13 -23.47 30.41
N GLU A 505 1.71 -23.11 31.57
CA GLU A 505 1.11 -23.24 32.89
C GLU A 505 0.28 -22.00 33.29
N GLY A 506 0.10 -21.03 32.42
CA GLY A 506 -0.66 -19.79 32.67
C GLY A 506 0.08 -18.77 33.53
N LYS A 507 1.39 -18.91 33.72
CA LYS A 507 2.22 -17.97 34.49
C LYS A 507 2.75 -16.88 33.58
N TRP A 508 2.77 -15.65 34.07
CA TRP A 508 3.37 -14.52 33.39
C TRP A 508 4.87 -14.74 33.16
N ILE A 509 5.36 -14.38 31.98
CA ILE A 509 6.79 -14.43 31.67
C ILE A 509 7.52 -13.38 32.48
N GLU A 510 8.56 -13.80 33.21
CA GLU A 510 9.44 -12.94 34.00
C GLU A 510 10.87 -13.52 34.00
N PRO A 511 11.95 -12.71 33.93
CA PRO A 511 11.90 -11.27 33.67
C PRO A 511 11.63 -10.96 32.20
N LEU A 512 10.91 -9.87 31.92
CA LEU A 512 10.67 -9.36 30.58
C LEU A 512 10.79 -7.82 30.59
N ASP A 513 11.59 -7.26 29.67
CA ASP A 513 11.65 -5.83 29.41
C ASP A 513 10.64 -5.49 28.29
N PRO A 514 9.51 -4.80 28.62
CA PRO A 514 8.48 -4.55 27.63
C PRO A 514 8.87 -3.57 26.50
N LYS A 515 10.05 -2.92 26.62
CA LYS A 515 10.50 -1.92 25.66
C LYS A 515 11.34 -2.50 24.51
N PHE A 516 11.89 -3.69 24.70
CA PHE A 516 12.94 -4.22 23.82
C PHE A 516 12.60 -5.54 23.16
N ASP A 517 11.38 -6.02 23.27
CA ASP A 517 10.95 -7.23 22.59
C ASP A 517 10.18 -6.86 21.30
N GLY A 518 10.52 -7.51 20.20
CA GLY A 518 9.94 -7.28 18.88
C GLY A 518 10.99 -6.94 17.81
N GLY A 519 10.57 -6.84 16.57
CA GLY A 519 11.39 -6.53 15.42
C GLY A 519 12.52 -7.56 15.16
N MET A 520 13.55 -7.16 14.44
CA MET A 520 14.69 -8.04 14.14
C MET A 520 15.55 -8.39 15.37
N GLY A 521 15.27 -7.80 16.50
CA GLY A 521 16.06 -8.01 17.71
C GLY A 521 15.50 -9.04 18.67
N GLY A 522 14.24 -9.46 18.55
CA GLY A 522 13.62 -10.40 19.45
C GLY A 522 12.14 -10.60 19.19
N ARG A 523 11.81 -11.67 18.50
CA ARG A 523 10.41 -12.08 18.21
C ARG A 523 9.91 -13.18 19.16
N ASP A 524 10.55 -13.31 20.32
CA ASP A 524 10.18 -14.36 21.28
C ASP A 524 8.76 -14.16 21.84
N TYR A 525 8.33 -12.90 22.03
CA TYR A 525 7.05 -12.57 22.68
C TYR A 525 6.18 -11.62 21.87
N TYR A 526 6.78 -10.68 21.15
CA TYR A 526 6.11 -9.71 20.27
C TYR A 526 6.63 -9.85 18.85
N ASP A 527 6.01 -9.16 17.90
CA ASP A 527 6.46 -9.17 16.52
C ASP A 527 7.39 -7.98 16.25
N GLU A 528 7.00 -7.02 15.43
CA GLU A 528 7.84 -5.91 14.98
C GLU A 528 7.77 -4.68 15.89
N ASN A 529 7.10 -4.80 17.01
CA ASN A 529 6.91 -3.72 17.97
C ASN A 529 6.98 -4.26 19.41
N ASN A 530 6.73 -3.41 20.40
CA ASN A 530 6.90 -3.71 21.82
C ASN A 530 5.55 -3.87 22.56
N ALA A 531 5.61 -4.20 23.85
CA ALA A 531 4.44 -4.37 24.70
C ALA A 531 3.55 -3.12 24.78
N TYR A 532 4.14 -1.93 24.74
CA TYR A 532 3.39 -0.68 24.82
C TYR A 532 2.49 -0.48 23.61
N THR A 533 3.01 -0.73 22.39
CA THR A 533 2.25 -0.64 21.15
C THR A 533 1.21 -1.75 21.07
N TYR A 534 1.60 -3.03 21.24
CA TYR A 534 0.68 -4.15 21.15
C TYR A 534 -0.43 -4.13 22.20
N THR A 535 -0.26 -3.44 23.33
CA THR A 535 -1.35 -3.26 24.30
C THR A 535 -2.57 -2.59 23.66
N TRP A 536 -2.39 -1.78 22.64
CA TRP A 536 -3.45 -1.04 21.97
C TRP A 536 -3.95 -1.70 20.66
N ASP A 537 -3.39 -2.83 20.28
CA ASP A 537 -3.82 -3.57 19.07
C ASP A 537 -5.08 -4.43 19.34
N VAL A 538 -6.12 -3.79 19.87
CA VAL A 538 -7.43 -4.38 20.20
C VAL A 538 -8.54 -3.46 19.65
N MET A 539 -8.45 -3.12 18.37
CA MET A 539 -9.34 -2.11 17.77
C MET A 539 -10.82 -2.54 17.70
N HIS A 540 -11.11 -3.84 17.76
CA HIS A 540 -12.48 -4.37 17.76
C HIS A 540 -13.20 -4.32 19.10
N ASP A 541 -12.49 -4.09 20.21
CA ASP A 541 -13.07 -4.05 21.58
C ASP A 541 -12.29 -3.07 22.47
N VAL A 542 -12.12 -1.83 22.03
CA VAL A 542 -11.43 -0.77 22.80
C VAL A 542 -12.11 -0.54 24.14
N ASN A 543 -13.45 -0.58 24.19
CA ASN A 543 -14.20 -0.44 25.45
C ASN A 543 -13.92 -1.60 26.42
N GLY A 544 -13.78 -2.83 25.90
CA GLY A 544 -13.37 -3.97 26.72
C GLY A 544 -11.96 -3.83 27.28
N LEU A 545 -11.01 -3.32 26.47
CA LEU A 545 -9.65 -3.01 26.91
C LEU A 545 -9.64 -1.89 27.97
N VAL A 546 -10.40 -0.82 27.75
CA VAL A 546 -10.58 0.29 28.73
C VAL A 546 -11.13 -0.22 30.06
N ALA A 547 -12.08 -1.16 30.02
CA ALA A 547 -12.62 -1.77 31.24
C ALA A 547 -11.55 -2.61 31.97
N LEU A 548 -10.71 -3.37 31.25
CA LEU A 548 -9.58 -4.13 31.82
C LEU A 548 -8.55 -3.18 32.49
N MET A 549 -8.30 -2.02 31.91
CA MET A 549 -7.41 -1.00 32.46
C MET A 549 -8.01 -0.28 33.69
N GLY A 550 -9.29 -0.52 34.00
CA GLY A 550 -9.99 0.10 35.14
C GLY A 550 -10.60 1.47 34.84
N GLY A 551 -10.96 1.70 33.57
CA GLY A 551 -11.75 2.85 33.12
C GLY A 551 -10.95 3.87 32.28
N THR A 552 -11.70 4.80 31.69
CA THR A 552 -11.21 5.76 30.67
C THR A 552 -10.01 6.58 31.15
N ALA A 553 -10.02 7.08 32.40
CA ALA A 553 -8.94 7.92 32.92
C ALA A 553 -7.60 7.15 33.02
N LYS A 554 -7.64 5.87 33.42
CA LYS A 554 -6.44 5.03 33.48
C LYS A 554 -5.97 4.65 32.08
N ALA A 555 -6.89 4.34 31.17
CA ALA A 555 -6.59 4.04 29.77
C ALA A 555 -5.96 5.25 29.08
N GLU A 556 -6.50 6.46 29.28
CA GLU A 556 -5.93 7.69 28.75
C GLU A 556 -4.50 7.94 29.30
N ALA A 557 -4.30 7.73 30.60
CA ALA A 557 -2.97 7.87 31.21
C ALA A 557 -1.98 6.83 30.67
N ASN A 558 -2.41 5.59 30.43
CA ASN A 558 -1.60 4.54 29.81
C ASN A 558 -1.23 4.90 28.36
N LEU A 559 -2.18 5.37 27.56
CA LEU A 559 -1.93 5.82 26.19
C LEU A 559 -1.01 7.06 26.15
N ASP A 560 -1.17 7.98 27.09
CA ASP A 560 -0.23 9.11 27.24
C ASP A 560 1.18 8.64 27.58
N GLN A 561 1.32 7.58 28.41
CA GLN A 561 2.59 7.01 28.80
C GLN A 561 3.31 6.39 27.60
N LEU A 562 2.63 5.68 26.69
CA LEU A 562 3.20 5.17 25.45
C LEU A 562 4.01 6.25 24.70
N PHE A 563 3.48 7.46 24.59
CA PHE A 563 4.14 8.58 23.90
C PHE A 563 5.20 9.31 24.74
N ARG A 564 5.40 8.93 25.98
CA ARG A 564 6.33 9.60 26.94
C ARG A 564 7.38 8.66 27.51
N GLU A 565 7.13 7.36 27.45
CA GLU A 565 8.03 6.36 28.02
C GLU A 565 9.43 6.49 27.44
N GLN A 566 10.45 6.35 28.28
CA GLN A 566 11.84 6.47 27.85
C GLN A 566 12.43 5.09 27.67
N SER A 567 13.13 4.87 26.57
CA SER A 567 13.76 3.60 26.24
C SER A 567 14.95 3.24 27.14
N ASP A 568 15.37 4.15 28.04
CA ASP A 568 16.55 4.01 28.93
C ASP A 568 17.87 3.73 28.19
N ARG A 569 17.87 3.87 26.87
CA ARG A 569 19.01 3.72 25.96
C ARG A 569 19.03 4.85 24.95
N SER A 570 20.13 5.03 24.23
CA SER A 570 20.13 5.95 23.09
C SER A 570 19.17 5.43 22.01
N LYS A 571 18.38 6.29 21.40
CA LYS A 571 17.49 5.93 20.29
C LYS A 571 18.25 5.25 19.15
N TYR A 572 19.49 5.68 18.90
CA TYR A 572 20.35 5.04 17.91
C TYR A 572 20.64 3.57 18.24
N ALA A 573 21.04 3.27 19.47
CA ALA A 573 21.34 1.89 19.89
C ALA A 573 20.09 1.00 19.84
N PHE A 574 18.93 1.56 20.12
CA PHE A 574 17.65 0.88 20.01
C PHE A 574 17.30 0.58 18.55
N GLN A 575 17.29 1.59 17.69
CA GLN A 575 16.94 1.46 16.27
C GLN A 575 17.90 0.56 15.49
N ALA A 576 19.20 0.55 15.86
CA ALA A 576 20.16 -0.36 15.25
C ALA A 576 19.88 -1.84 15.54
N LYS A 577 19.14 -2.13 16.62
CA LYS A 577 18.72 -3.50 16.98
C LYS A 577 17.31 -3.84 16.47
N PHE A 578 16.43 -2.85 16.41
CA PHE A 578 15.01 -3.00 16.07
C PHE A 578 14.67 -2.05 14.92
N PRO A 579 15.06 -2.37 13.67
CA PRO A 579 14.89 -1.44 12.54
C PRO A 579 13.42 -1.11 12.23
N ASP A 580 12.51 -2.05 12.47
CA ASP A 580 11.08 -1.84 12.28
C ASP A 580 10.48 -0.90 13.35
N SER A 581 11.13 -0.80 14.51
CA SER A 581 10.78 0.14 15.58
C SER A 581 11.51 1.48 15.40
N THR A 582 11.25 2.18 14.31
CA THR A 582 11.86 3.47 13.98
C THR A 582 10.91 4.64 14.21
N SER A 583 11.45 5.86 14.13
CA SER A 583 10.65 7.09 14.28
C SER A 583 9.84 7.13 15.57
N MET A 584 10.59 6.96 16.68
CA MET A 584 10.02 6.81 18.02
C MET A 584 9.56 8.13 18.63
N ALA A 585 8.35 8.10 19.19
CA ALA A 585 7.83 9.12 20.09
C ALA A 585 7.47 8.45 21.43
N GLY A 586 8.37 8.46 22.40
CA GLY A 586 8.30 7.54 23.54
C GLY A 586 8.59 6.11 23.10
N GLU A 587 7.73 5.18 23.46
CA GLU A 587 7.75 3.79 22.97
C GLU A 587 6.76 3.56 21.80
N PHE A 588 6.09 4.61 21.32
CA PHE A 588 5.33 4.59 20.08
C PHE A 588 6.27 4.63 18.89
N SER A 589 6.17 3.68 17.97
CA SER A 589 6.91 3.64 16.71
C SER A 589 6.00 4.01 15.53
N MET A 590 6.33 5.07 14.77
CA MET A 590 5.60 5.40 13.55
C MET A 590 6.01 4.51 12.37
N GLY A 591 7.16 3.87 12.45
CA GLY A 591 7.73 3.07 11.37
C GLY A 591 7.16 1.66 11.24
N ASN A 592 6.02 1.38 11.90
CA ASN A 592 5.40 0.05 11.86
C ASN A 592 3.87 0.12 11.91
N GLU A 593 3.19 -0.76 11.19
CA GLU A 593 1.75 -0.71 10.87
C GLU A 593 0.80 -0.87 12.07
N PRO A 594 1.07 -1.71 13.09
CA PRO A 594 0.24 -1.77 14.29
C PRO A 594 0.02 -0.43 14.98
N SER A 595 0.91 0.53 14.73
CA SER A 595 0.84 1.88 15.31
C SER A 595 -0.21 2.80 14.66
N PHE A 596 -0.66 2.54 13.43
CA PHE A 596 -1.46 3.49 12.64
C PHE A 596 -2.74 3.95 13.32
N ALA A 597 -3.50 3.05 13.92
CA ALA A 597 -4.77 3.36 14.58
C ALA A 597 -4.62 3.97 15.98
N ILE A 598 -3.47 3.77 16.64
CA ILE A 598 -3.26 4.13 18.05
C ILE A 598 -3.51 5.61 18.35
N PRO A 599 -3.03 6.59 17.54
CA PRO A 599 -3.31 8.00 17.81
C PRO A 599 -4.81 8.37 17.77
N TYR A 600 -5.63 7.55 17.07
CA TYR A 600 -7.07 7.76 16.97
C TYR A 600 -7.86 7.20 18.16
N ILE A 601 -7.24 6.36 19.00
CA ILE A 601 -7.89 5.82 20.21
C ILE A 601 -8.31 6.91 21.18
N TYR A 602 -7.62 8.06 21.23
CA TYR A 602 -8.06 9.19 22.05
C TYR A 602 -9.48 9.68 21.74
N ASN A 603 -9.98 9.46 20.51
CA ASN A 603 -11.37 9.74 20.15
C ASN A 603 -12.36 8.88 20.96
N ARG A 604 -11.95 7.65 21.31
CA ARG A 604 -12.73 6.70 22.13
C ARG A 604 -12.53 6.90 23.63
N LEU A 605 -11.60 7.78 24.00
CA LEU A 605 -11.32 8.15 25.39
C LEU A 605 -11.86 9.55 25.77
N GLY A 606 -12.61 10.20 24.85
CA GLY A 606 -13.18 11.53 25.06
C GLY A 606 -12.15 12.66 25.00
N ALA A 607 -10.99 12.40 24.41
CA ALA A 607 -9.91 13.38 24.29
C ALA A 607 -9.46 13.59 22.83
N PRO A 608 -10.37 13.85 21.84
CA PRO A 608 -10.04 13.93 20.42
C PRO A 608 -9.01 15.00 20.09
N TRP A 609 -8.90 16.04 20.88
CA TRP A 609 -7.85 17.05 20.73
C TRP A 609 -6.42 16.44 20.84
N LYS A 610 -6.26 15.34 21.60
CA LYS A 610 -4.99 14.59 21.64
C LYS A 610 -4.73 13.84 20.34
N THR A 611 -5.75 13.22 19.74
CA THR A 611 -5.66 12.68 18.36
C THR A 611 -5.13 13.74 17.40
N GLN A 612 -5.77 14.91 17.36
CA GLN A 612 -5.40 16.01 16.47
C GLN A 612 -3.96 16.46 16.68
N LYS A 613 -3.55 16.62 17.95
CA LYS A 613 -2.19 16.96 18.33
C LYS A 613 -1.18 15.90 17.88
N ARG A 614 -1.47 14.62 18.13
CA ARG A 614 -0.54 13.52 17.79
C ARG A 614 -0.41 13.34 16.30
N ILE A 615 -1.50 13.29 15.55
CA ILE A 615 -1.47 13.13 14.09
C ILE A 615 -0.68 14.27 13.44
N ARG A 616 -0.90 15.53 13.84
CA ARG A 616 -0.11 16.65 13.31
C ARG A 616 1.38 16.51 13.63
N MET A 617 1.72 16.14 14.85
CA MET A 617 3.10 15.91 15.27
C MET A 617 3.76 14.80 14.46
N LEU A 618 3.06 13.67 14.24
CA LEU A 618 3.59 12.52 13.49
C LEU A 618 3.82 12.90 12.02
N LEU A 619 2.85 13.53 11.36
CA LEU A 619 2.96 13.95 9.96
C LEU A 619 4.10 14.96 9.76
N GLU A 620 4.21 15.96 10.63
CA GLU A 620 5.22 17.02 10.51
C GLU A 620 6.64 16.52 10.85
N THR A 621 6.76 15.52 11.75
CA THR A 621 8.07 15.05 12.23
C THR A 621 8.63 13.93 11.36
N PHE A 622 7.80 12.99 10.94
CA PHE A 622 8.24 11.73 10.35
C PHE A 622 7.96 11.59 8.85
N PHE A 623 7.17 12.51 8.27
CA PHE A 623 6.85 12.50 6.85
C PHE A 623 7.22 13.83 6.15
N PRO A 624 8.48 14.30 6.25
CA PRO A 624 8.94 15.45 5.49
C PRO A 624 9.12 15.12 3.99
N ASP A 625 9.17 16.14 3.13
CA ASP A 625 9.46 15.99 1.69
C ASP A 625 10.98 15.83 1.42
N THR A 626 11.59 14.82 2.06
CA THR A 626 13.02 14.55 2.00
C THR A 626 13.30 13.07 1.72
N LEU A 627 14.55 12.74 1.42
CA LEU A 627 15.02 11.36 1.26
C LEU A 627 14.70 10.45 2.47
N GLN A 628 14.51 11.01 3.66
CA GLN A 628 14.17 10.28 4.88
C GLN A 628 12.69 10.43 5.27
N GLY A 629 11.83 10.81 4.33
CA GLY A 629 10.43 11.15 4.57
C GLY A 629 9.47 9.95 4.73
N ILE A 630 9.99 8.74 4.85
CA ILE A 630 9.22 7.54 5.23
C ILE A 630 9.90 6.93 6.46
N PRO A 631 9.21 6.81 7.60
CA PRO A 631 9.69 6.07 8.75
C PRO A 631 9.52 4.56 8.52
N GLY A 632 10.49 3.75 8.98
CA GLY A 632 10.43 2.30 8.83
C GLY A 632 10.50 1.85 7.38
N ASP A 633 9.55 1.04 6.99
CA ASP A 633 9.30 0.62 5.61
C ASP A 633 8.01 1.23 5.07
N GLU A 634 7.82 1.22 3.76
CA GLU A 634 6.60 1.73 3.12
C GLU A 634 5.51 0.66 3.04
N ASP A 635 5.93 -0.58 2.96
CA ASP A 635 5.15 -1.82 3.02
C ASP A 635 3.86 -1.81 2.17
N GLY A 636 4.10 -1.82 0.88
CA GLY A 636 3.05 -2.11 -0.09
C GLY A 636 1.96 -1.06 -0.25
N GLY A 637 2.16 0.16 0.25
CA GLY A 637 1.18 1.23 0.22
C GLY A 637 0.46 1.46 1.57
N GLY A 638 0.71 0.61 2.58
CA GLY A 638 0.10 0.72 3.91
C GLY A 638 0.44 2.05 4.59
N MET A 639 1.74 2.35 4.71
CA MET A 639 2.24 3.61 5.28
C MET A 639 1.76 4.83 4.48
N SER A 640 1.81 4.77 3.16
CA SER A 640 1.37 5.86 2.29
C SER A 640 -0.14 6.13 2.42
N ALA A 641 -0.97 5.10 2.50
CA ALA A 641 -2.41 5.27 2.69
C ALA A 641 -2.76 5.88 4.06
N PHE A 642 -2.01 5.54 5.12
CA PHE A 642 -2.11 6.22 6.41
C PHE A 642 -1.85 7.74 6.26
N VAL A 643 -0.81 8.12 5.53
CA VAL A 643 -0.50 9.54 5.27
C VAL A 643 -1.63 10.22 4.51
N VAL A 644 -2.15 9.60 3.45
CA VAL A 644 -3.28 10.15 2.67
C VAL A 644 -4.48 10.44 3.57
N PHE A 645 -4.96 9.45 4.31
CA PHE A 645 -6.09 9.63 5.22
C PHE A 645 -5.84 10.68 6.30
N SER A 646 -4.68 10.60 6.96
CA SER A 646 -4.35 11.49 8.07
C SER A 646 -4.22 12.95 7.61
N MET A 647 -3.69 13.20 6.41
CA MET A 647 -3.60 14.56 5.82
C MET A 647 -4.98 15.07 5.36
N LEU A 648 -5.89 14.18 4.93
CA LEU A 648 -7.29 14.53 4.66
C LEU A 648 -8.07 14.86 5.93
N GLY A 649 -7.60 14.40 7.11
CA GLY A 649 -8.19 14.69 8.41
C GLY A 649 -9.19 13.65 8.89
N PHE A 650 -9.18 12.43 8.37
CA PHE A 650 -9.97 11.31 8.87
C PHE A 650 -9.26 9.98 8.63
N TYR A 651 -9.65 8.92 9.37
CA TYR A 651 -8.98 7.62 9.29
C TYR A 651 -9.94 6.46 9.64
N PRO A 652 -9.89 5.30 8.94
CA PRO A 652 -10.69 4.12 9.24
C PRO A 652 -10.08 3.33 10.40
N ALA A 653 -10.15 3.84 11.63
CA ALA A 653 -9.41 3.32 12.78
C ALA A 653 -9.71 1.85 13.13
N THR A 654 -10.89 1.34 12.77
CA THR A 654 -11.26 -0.07 12.95
C THR A 654 -11.73 -0.65 11.62
N THR A 655 -10.85 -1.34 10.91
CA THR A 655 -11.20 -2.05 9.68
C THR A 655 -12.30 -3.09 9.96
N GLY A 656 -13.35 -3.09 9.15
CA GLY A 656 -14.57 -3.89 9.36
C GLY A 656 -15.72 -3.10 9.99
N ILE A 657 -15.48 -1.91 10.55
CA ILE A 657 -16.54 -0.96 10.91
C ILE A 657 -16.60 0.15 9.85
N PRO A 658 -17.73 0.34 9.13
CA PRO A 658 -17.86 1.32 8.06
C PRO A 658 -17.98 2.76 8.61
N ALA A 659 -16.98 3.20 9.34
CA ALA A 659 -16.88 4.52 9.95
C ALA A 659 -15.46 5.07 9.87
N TYR A 660 -15.33 6.37 9.97
CA TYR A 660 -14.08 7.10 9.95
C TYR A 660 -13.97 8.00 11.17
N ASP A 661 -12.87 7.92 11.87
CA ASP A 661 -12.49 8.79 12.97
C ASP A 661 -11.96 10.12 12.42
N VAL A 662 -12.40 11.26 12.96
CA VAL A 662 -11.89 12.57 12.56
C VAL A 662 -10.57 12.85 13.27
N GLY A 663 -9.57 13.25 12.48
CA GLY A 663 -8.26 13.71 12.92
C GLY A 663 -8.13 15.23 12.81
N SER A 664 -7.12 15.70 12.05
CA SER A 664 -6.83 17.13 11.85
C SER A 664 -6.43 17.40 10.41
N PRO A 665 -7.33 17.91 9.55
CA PRO A 665 -7.05 18.15 8.14
C PRO A 665 -5.91 19.18 7.94
N ILE A 666 -5.04 18.88 6.95
CA ILE A 666 -3.88 19.72 6.60
C ILE A 666 -4.26 20.80 5.59
N PHE A 667 -5.13 20.47 4.62
CA PHE A 667 -5.46 21.32 3.48
C PHE A 667 -6.67 22.18 3.79
N ASP A 668 -6.74 23.39 3.19
CA ASP A 668 -7.91 24.25 3.29
C ASP A 668 -9.16 23.59 2.70
N LYS A 669 -8.93 22.80 1.64
CA LYS A 669 -9.99 22.01 1.00
C LYS A 669 -9.42 20.75 0.37
N ALA A 670 -10.15 19.65 0.47
CA ALA A 670 -9.91 18.42 -0.27
C ALA A 670 -11.22 17.97 -0.96
N THR A 671 -11.12 17.56 -2.22
CA THR A 671 -12.25 17.02 -2.99
C THR A 671 -11.91 15.58 -3.38
N ILE A 672 -12.70 14.63 -2.92
CA ILE A 672 -12.62 13.21 -3.28
C ILE A 672 -13.69 12.93 -4.32
N HIS A 673 -13.28 12.60 -5.54
CA HIS A 673 -14.17 12.24 -6.63
C HIS A 673 -14.56 10.77 -6.52
N LEU A 674 -15.78 10.50 -6.07
CA LEU A 674 -16.30 9.16 -5.90
C LEU A 674 -16.65 8.50 -7.24
N LYS A 675 -16.58 7.17 -7.29
CA LYS A 675 -16.85 6.39 -8.50
C LYS A 675 -18.24 6.61 -9.10
N ASN A 676 -19.24 6.97 -8.28
CA ASN A 676 -20.59 7.30 -8.73
C ASN A 676 -20.74 8.70 -9.37
N GLY A 677 -19.63 9.42 -9.56
CA GLY A 677 -19.59 10.75 -10.16
C GLY A 677 -19.97 11.89 -9.22
N LYS A 678 -20.09 11.62 -7.91
CA LYS A 678 -20.33 12.62 -6.86
C LYS A 678 -19.03 12.98 -6.14
N ASP A 679 -19.00 14.10 -5.45
CA ASP A 679 -17.85 14.58 -4.71
C ASP A 679 -18.12 14.51 -3.20
N PHE A 680 -17.16 13.96 -2.46
CA PHE A 680 -17.04 14.21 -1.03
C PHE A 680 -16.00 15.30 -0.80
N VAL A 681 -16.43 16.42 -0.22
CA VAL A 681 -15.60 17.62 -0.03
C VAL A 681 -15.33 17.85 1.44
N ILE A 682 -14.08 18.03 1.79
CA ILE A 682 -13.64 18.45 3.13
C ILE A 682 -13.21 19.91 3.03
N VAL A 683 -13.78 20.77 3.87
CA VAL A 683 -13.42 22.20 3.96
C VAL A 683 -12.93 22.46 5.38
N ALA A 684 -11.67 22.87 5.54
CA ALA A 684 -11.06 23.14 6.84
C ALA A 684 -10.75 24.64 6.98
N HIS A 685 -11.64 25.36 7.63
CA HIS A 685 -11.52 26.80 7.82
C HIS A 685 -10.42 27.15 8.81
N GLY A 686 -9.41 27.86 8.36
CA GLY A 686 -8.32 28.39 9.17
C GLY A 686 -7.28 27.35 9.59
N THR A 687 -7.21 26.20 8.94
CA THR A 687 -6.17 25.21 9.22
C THR A 687 -4.75 25.79 9.00
N SER A 688 -3.83 25.50 9.90
CA SER A 688 -2.42 25.91 9.81
C SER A 688 -1.56 25.01 10.71
N HIS A 689 -0.26 25.28 10.81
CA HIS A 689 0.61 24.62 11.78
C HIS A 689 0.10 24.81 13.22
N ASP A 690 -0.32 26.00 13.60
CA ASP A 690 -0.82 26.31 14.94
C ASP A 690 -2.27 25.91 15.11
N ASN A 691 -3.14 26.25 14.15
CA ASN A 691 -4.55 25.92 14.14
C ASN A 691 -4.77 24.45 13.75
N LYS A 692 -4.46 23.54 14.63
CA LYS A 692 -4.54 22.09 14.44
C LYS A 692 -5.72 21.44 15.15
N TYR A 693 -6.43 22.18 16.00
CA TYR A 693 -7.52 21.66 16.82
C TYR A 693 -8.87 21.96 16.19
N VAL A 694 -9.68 20.92 16.06
CA VAL A 694 -11.06 21.05 15.58
C VAL A 694 -11.92 21.77 16.63
N GLN A 695 -12.54 22.88 16.23
CA GLN A 695 -13.44 23.65 17.09
C GLN A 695 -14.90 23.26 16.88
N SER A 696 -15.30 22.99 15.64
CA SER A 696 -16.63 22.52 15.29
C SER A 696 -16.60 21.68 14.00
N LEU A 697 -17.58 20.79 13.86
CA LEU A 697 -17.77 19.91 12.72
C LEU A 697 -19.20 20.01 12.21
N ARG A 698 -19.37 20.02 10.90
CA ARG A 698 -20.67 19.85 10.22
C ARG A 698 -20.53 18.86 9.08
N LEU A 699 -21.46 17.93 8.97
CA LEU A 699 -21.54 17.02 7.84
C LEU A 699 -22.87 17.25 7.11
N ASN A 700 -22.78 17.56 5.83
CA ASN A 700 -23.94 17.86 4.99
C ASN A 700 -24.85 18.98 5.57
N GLY A 701 -24.23 19.96 6.22
CA GLY A 701 -24.91 21.10 6.86
C GLY A 701 -25.43 20.83 8.28
N HIS A 702 -25.37 19.59 8.77
CA HIS A 702 -25.77 19.21 10.14
C HIS A 702 -24.59 19.25 11.07
N GLU A 703 -24.77 19.87 12.24
CA GLU A 703 -23.74 19.92 13.28
C GLU A 703 -23.47 18.52 13.85
N LEU A 704 -22.18 18.18 13.97
CA LEU A 704 -21.71 16.95 14.61
C LEU A 704 -21.11 17.28 15.97
N ASN A 705 -21.65 16.66 17.03
CA ASN A 705 -21.08 16.68 18.38
C ASN A 705 -20.09 15.54 18.63
N GLN A 706 -19.93 14.66 17.63
CA GLN A 706 -19.05 13.51 17.60
C GLN A 706 -17.89 13.73 16.62
N VAL A 707 -16.77 13.05 16.83
CA VAL A 707 -15.56 13.14 16.01
C VAL A 707 -15.41 11.91 15.11
N TRP A 708 -16.52 11.49 14.51
CA TRP A 708 -16.55 10.40 13.55
C TRP A 708 -17.81 10.51 12.67
N PHE A 709 -17.77 9.83 11.51
CA PHE A 709 -18.89 9.73 10.58
C PHE A 709 -18.88 8.36 9.89
N ARG A 710 -20.00 7.94 9.34
CA ARG A 710 -20.15 6.66 8.66
C ARG A 710 -19.77 6.79 7.18
N HIS A 711 -19.30 5.69 6.59
CA HIS A 711 -19.11 5.60 5.15
C HIS A 711 -20.40 5.94 4.38
N ALA A 712 -21.55 5.44 4.84
CA ALA A 712 -22.85 5.73 4.24
C ALA A 712 -23.21 7.21 4.20
N ASP A 713 -22.71 8.02 5.14
CA ASP A 713 -22.98 9.46 5.20
C ASP A 713 -22.29 10.24 4.08
N ILE A 714 -21.28 9.63 3.43
CA ILE A 714 -20.45 10.22 2.36
C ILE A 714 -20.49 9.43 1.04
N ALA A 715 -21.02 8.20 1.04
CA ALA A 715 -21.05 7.33 -0.14
C ALA A 715 -21.76 7.96 -1.35
N ASP A 716 -22.70 8.86 -1.10
CA ASP A 716 -23.41 9.63 -2.11
C ASP A 716 -22.87 11.06 -2.29
N GLY A 717 -21.63 11.31 -1.91
CA GLY A 717 -21.02 12.62 -1.85
C GLY A 717 -21.40 13.37 -0.58
N GLY A 718 -20.98 14.63 -0.48
CA GLY A 718 -21.30 15.47 0.68
C GLY A 718 -20.21 16.44 1.05
N VAL A 719 -20.41 17.16 2.13
CA VAL A 719 -19.45 18.16 2.63
C VAL A 719 -19.20 17.96 4.11
N LEU A 720 -17.94 17.74 4.47
CA LEU A 720 -17.44 17.83 5.85
C LEU A 720 -16.82 19.22 6.05
N ASP A 721 -17.50 20.06 6.82
CA ASP A 721 -17.07 21.41 7.13
C ASP A 721 -16.45 21.43 8.53
N VAL A 722 -15.19 21.87 8.61
CA VAL A 722 -14.38 21.82 9.83
C VAL A 722 -13.86 23.22 10.15
N THR A 723 -14.16 23.71 11.35
CA THR A 723 -13.54 24.96 11.84
C THR A 723 -12.34 24.60 12.71
N MET A 724 -11.19 25.18 12.40
CA MET A 724 -9.91 24.90 13.07
C MET A 724 -9.54 26.07 14.01
N GLY A 725 -8.76 25.79 15.06
CA GLY A 725 -8.22 26.77 15.99
C GLY A 725 -6.92 26.32 16.64
N ASP A 726 -6.29 27.26 17.36
CA ASP A 726 -4.98 27.05 18.01
C ASP A 726 -5.09 26.43 19.43
N MET A 727 -6.28 26.40 20.00
CA MET A 727 -6.54 25.88 21.35
C MET A 727 -7.34 24.57 21.31
N PRO A 728 -7.00 23.58 22.16
CA PRO A 728 -7.78 22.35 22.27
C PRO A 728 -9.25 22.61 22.63
N ASN A 729 -10.18 22.05 21.87
CA ASN A 729 -11.59 22.00 22.26
C ASN A 729 -11.85 20.74 23.09
N MET A 730 -11.89 20.87 24.40
CA MET A 730 -12.08 19.76 25.33
C MET A 730 -13.56 19.33 25.50
N GLN A 731 -14.49 19.99 24.82
CA GLN A 731 -15.92 19.67 24.88
C GLN A 731 -16.36 18.80 23.68
N LEU A 732 -15.75 19.01 22.53
CA LEU A 732 -16.08 18.26 21.32
C LEU A 732 -15.70 16.79 21.50
N GLY A 733 -16.66 15.88 21.30
CA GLY A 733 -16.44 14.43 21.40
C GLY A 733 -16.17 13.92 22.82
N ALA A 734 -16.34 14.72 23.86
CA ALA A 734 -15.99 14.37 25.25
C ALA A 734 -16.97 13.41 25.92
N THR A 735 -18.17 13.24 25.38
CA THR A 735 -19.20 12.38 25.97
C THR A 735 -19.18 10.98 25.38
N THR A 736 -19.52 9.96 26.18
CA THR A 736 -19.54 8.57 25.72
C THR A 736 -20.47 8.32 24.52
N THR A 737 -21.52 9.12 24.37
CA THR A 737 -22.42 9.06 23.21
C THR A 737 -21.81 9.62 21.92
N ALA A 738 -20.70 10.35 22.04
CA ALA A 738 -19.97 10.93 20.91
C ALA A 738 -18.74 10.09 20.49
N TYR A 739 -18.46 8.99 21.19
CA TYR A 739 -17.33 8.12 20.85
C TYR A 739 -17.56 7.38 19.52
N PRO A 740 -16.52 7.12 18.75
CA PRO A 740 -16.63 6.23 17.60
C PRO A 740 -17.21 4.86 17.98
N PRO A 741 -17.94 4.21 17.07
CA PRO A 741 -18.54 2.91 17.36
C PRO A 741 -17.46 1.84 17.59
N ASP A 742 -17.70 0.99 18.57
CA ASP A 742 -16.92 -0.23 18.87
C ASP A 742 -17.67 -1.51 18.49
N SER A 743 -18.87 -1.37 17.97
CA SER A 743 -19.70 -2.49 17.51
C SER A 743 -20.32 -2.16 16.16
N LEU A 744 -20.49 -3.20 15.35
CA LEU A 744 -21.10 -3.09 14.05
C LEU A 744 -22.63 -3.23 14.16
N THR A 745 -23.36 -2.24 13.66
CA THR A 745 -24.80 -2.36 13.43
C THR A 745 -25.03 -2.87 12.02
N VAL A 746 -25.41 -4.14 11.90
CA VAL A 746 -25.76 -4.76 10.61
C VAL A 746 -27.14 -4.26 10.17
N ARG A 747 -27.22 -3.69 8.99
CA ARG A 747 -28.45 -3.16 8.39
C ARG A 747 -29.10 -4.21 7.49
N PRO A 748 -30.40 -4.10 7.14
CA PRO A 748 -31.06 -5.06 6.22
C PRO A 748 -30.31 -5.24 4.90
N GLU A 749 -29.76 -4.16 4.33
CA GLU A 749 -28.98 -4.19 3.08
C GLU A 749 -27.59 -4.83 3.21
N ASP A 750 -27.10 -5.05 4.42
CA ASP A 750 -25.81 -5.70 4.67
C ASP A 750 -25.92 -7.23 4.68
N TYR A 751 -27.14 -7.78 4.84
CA TYR A 751 -27.33 -9.23 4.75
C TYR A 751 -27.09 -9.71 3.31
N ALA A 752 -26.41 -10.84 3.18
CA ALA A 752 -26.26 -11.49 1.89
C ALA A 752 -27.62 -11.92 1.35
N VAL A 753 -27.93 -11.52 0.13
CA VAL A 753 -29.13 -12.01 -0.55
C VAL A 753 -28.83 -13.43 -1.03
N GLU A 754 -29.71 -14.41 -0.71
CA GLU A 754 -29.62 -15.79 -1.21
C GLU A 754 -29.90 -15.84 -2.73
N THR A 755 -29.06 -15.19 -3.50
CA THR A 755 -29.12 -15.31 -4.97
C THR A 755 -27.80 -14.92 -5.56
N LEU A 756 -27.01 -15.92 -5.85
CA LEU A 756 -26.16 -15.98 -7.05
C LEU A 756 -25.67 -17.43 -7.17
N ALA A 757 -26.62 -18.34 -7.30
CA ALA A 757 -26.38 -19.60 -8.00
C ALA A 757 -26.54 -19.29 -9.51
N HIS A 758 -25.42 -18.97 -10.16
CA HIS A 758 -25.25 -19.14 -11.60
C HIS A 758 -23.77 -19.28 -11.92
#